data_241e7185b224861bd013f0c8ee05befb
#
_entry.id   241e7185b224861bd013f0c8ee05befb
#
_cell.length_a   1.000
_cell.length_b   1.000
_cell.length_c   1.000
_cell.angle_alpha   90.00
_cell.angle_beta   90.00
_cell.angle_gamma   90.00
#
_symmetry.space_group_name_H-M   'P 1'
#
loop_
_entity.id
_entity.type
_entity.pdbx_description
1 polymer ?
#
loop_
_entity_poly.entity_id
_entity_poly.type
_entity_poly.pdbx_seq_one_letter_code
_entity_poly.pdbx_strand_id
1 'polypeptide(L)'
;MTEAGNNYSEKKTQLHISVRNLVEFIFREGDIDNRSSRAMSADAMMEGTRIHRKIQGSMGKEYQAEVPLSLVVEGDLYELTVEGRADGIFTEDGKCFVDEIKGMYRRVELFEKPVFVHRAQAMCYAYIFALQNNMETIGIQMTYCNLETEQTKYFREEFSFEEIKKWFDDLMEEYGKWATFQCEMKNKRQASIKELNFPFEYRPGQKKLVSDVYRTIMRQKLLFMQAPTGVGKTISTIFPAVKAVGEELADRIFYLTAKTITATVAKETFALLEKNGYRAKTIQITAKEKLCPCDEMECNPVTCPYAKGHFDRVNDAVFDLLHRCEMIERDDILSQADRYTVCPFELCLDTASWCDNVICDYNYVFDPNVYLKRFFQEGIKGDYIFLIDEAHNMVERSRQMYSAQVYKEDFLTVKRIMKEHSRSIEKALEKCNKILLGMKRECGNYTVYDTFGNMVFSFMRLMTLLDEFLQKANEFPGKKDVMDFYFELRNFLNIYDLVDEHYVMYSELEADGRFMLKLFCVDPSLNIQKRLDKGKSAVFFSATFLPVNYYKSLLSTKKDNYAIYADSTFDSKKRLLAMATDVSTRYTRRSRSEYERIAGYINAVVTQKIGNYMVFFPSYKMMNDVADIYCEKYADETELMLQKNNMSEAEREEFLDRFSEESDRTLVAFGIMGGIFGEGIDLKNDRLIGAIVVGTGLPQISNERTILKDYYDAENGCGFDYAFRYPGINKVLQAAGRVIRTTEDTGVILLLDERFWQREYDLLYPREWSDRKPCNIANVGKLVADFWEQI
;
A
#
# COMPACT_ATOMS: atom_id res chain seq x y z
N MET A 1 -39.92 -30.25 40.23
CA MET A 1 -39.53 -29.79 38.88
C MET A 1 -38.12 -29.33 38.94
N THR A 2 -37.20 -30.16 38.52
CA THR A 2 -35.75 -30.00 38.60
C THR A 2 -35.29 -29.04 37.53
N GLU A 3 -34.61 -27.99 37.90
CA GLU A 3 -33.86 -27.10 36.99
C GLU A 3 -32.76 -27.91 36.31
N ALA A 4 -32.92 -28.07 35.01
CA ALA A 4 -31.84 -28.56 34.14
C ALA A 4 -30.90 -27.42 33.90
N GLY A 5 -29.80 -27.40 34.63
CA GLY A 5 -28.67 -26.51 34.38
C GLY A 5 -28.08 -26.78 32.98
N ASN A 6 -28.19 -25.80 32.11
CA ASN A 6 -27.56 -25.78 30.81
C ASN A 6 -26.04 -25.58 30.98
N ASN A 7 -25.29 -26.67 31.21
CA ASN A 7 -23.85 -26.68 31.13
C ASN A 7 -23.42 -26.69 29.64
N TYR A 8 -23.56 -25.55 28.94
CA TYR A 8 -22.72 -25.29 27.79
C TYR A 8 -21.33 -24.87 28.35
N SER A 9 -20.38 -25.80 28.43
CA SER A 9 -18.99 -25.42 28.54
C SER A 9 -18.65 -24.60 27.30
N GLU A 10 -18.53 -23.27 27.47
CA GLU A 10 -18.03 -22.41 26.39
C GLU A 10 -16.70 -22.96 25.91
N LYS A 11 -16.63 -23.35 24.65
CA LYS A 11 -15.43 -23.92 24.05
C LYS A 11 -14.33 -22.87 24.08
N LYS A 12 -13.28 -23.08 24.89
CA LYS A 12 -12.15 -22.17 24.97
C LYS A 12 -11.54 -21.88 23.59
N THR A 13 -11.14 -20.64 23.37
CA THR A 13 -10.51 -20.23 22.12
C THR A 13 -9.10 -20.83 22.03
N GLN A 14 -8.79 -21.51 20.95
CA GLN A 14 -7.45 -22.03 20.68
C GLN A 14 -6.54 -20.90 20.18
N LEU A 15 -5.45 -20.63 20.89
CA LEU A 15 -4.43 -19.66 20.54
C LEU A 15 -3.09 -20.36 20.35
N HIS A 16 -2.27 -19.86 19.43
CA HIS A 16 -0.92 -20.36 19.16
C HIS A 16 0.09 -19.22 19.15
N ILE A 17 1.21 -19.40 19.81
CA ILE A 17 2.33 -18.46 19.77
C ILE A 17 3.66 -19.23 19.78
N SER A 18 4.60 -18.80 18.95
CA SER A 18 5.96 -19.32 19.04
C SER A 18 6.67 -18.73 20.26
N VAL A 19 7.55 -19.52 20.90
CA VAL A 19 8.41 -19.06 22.00
C VAL A 19 9.12 -17.76 21.60
N ARG A 20 9.67 -17.70 20.42
CA ARG A 20 10.35 -16.51 19.91
C ARG A 20 9.44 -15.28 19.91
N ASN A 21 8.26 -15.38 19.32
CA ASN A 21 7.32 -14.25 19.23
C ASN A 21 6.82 -13.82 20.61
N LEU A 22 6.62 -14.78 21.52
CA LEU A 22 6.22 -14.52 22.89
C LEU A 22 7.25 -13.65 23.64
N VAL A 23 8.52 -14.08 23.63
CA VAL A 23 9.58 -13.37 24.36
C VAL A 23 9.96 -12.04 23.68
N GLU A 24 9.99 -12.00 22.34
CA GLU A 24 10.24 -10.76 21.59
C GLU A 24 9.12 -9.73 21.82
N PHE A 25 7.89 -10.16 22.05
CA PHE A 25 6.76 -9.27 22.31
C PHE A 25 6.76 -8.75 23.75
N ILE A 26 6.89 -9.62 24.74
CA ILE A 26 6.80 -9.24 26.17
C ILE A 26 8.06 -8.51 26.63
N PHE A 27 9.24 -8.97 26.20
CA PHE A 27 10.53 -8.47 26.70
C PHE A 27 11.24 -7.54 25.72
N ARG A 28 10.52 -6.95 24.79
CA ARG A 28 11.11 -5.91 23.93
C ARG A 28 11.49 -4.69 24.78
N GLU A 29 12.71 -4.21 24.61
CA GLU A 29 13.26 -3.11 25.38
C GLU A 29 14.14 -2.20 24.53
N GLY A 30 14.35 -0.96 24.98
CA GLY A 30 15.29 0.00 24.40
C GLY A 30 14.68 0.96 23.37
N ASP A 31 15.50 1.39 22.46
CA ASP A 31 15.28 2.54 21.59
C ASP A 31 14.95 2.16 20.15
N ILE A 32 14.22 3.04 19.45
CA ILE A 32 14.24 3.03 17.99
C ILE A 32 15.54 3.68 17.55
N ASP A 33 16.35 2.96 16.75
CA ASP A 33 17.57 3.49 16.18
C ASP A 33 17.75 3.02 14.73
N ASN A 34 17.48 3.92 13.79
CA ASN A 34 17.59 3.64 12.36
C ASN A 34 19.03 3.73 11.82
N ARG A 35 20.00 4.16 12.64
CA ARG A 35 21.42 4.26 12.24
C ARG A 35 22.08 2.88 12.17
N SER A 36 21.54 1.89 12.85
CA SER A 36 22.12 0.55 13.01
C SER A 36 21.35 -0.58 12.30
N SER A 37 20.28 -0.28 11.57
CA SER A 37 19.48 -1.31 10.90
C SER A 37 20.18 -1.91 9.68
N ARG A 38 21.04 -2.90 9.89
CA ARG A 38 21.30 -3.88 8.84
C ARG A 38 20.00 -4.63 8.60
N ALA A 39 19.35 -4.40 7.47
CA ALA A 39 18.44 -5.40 6.95
C ALA A 39 19.24 -6.71 6.85
N MET A 40 18.79 -7.78 7.54
CA MET A 40 19.42 -9.08 7.37
C MET A 40 19.23 -9.46 5.91
N SER A 41 20.33 -9.46 5.15
CA SER A 41 20.32 -9.94 3.76
C SER A 41 19.98 -11.44 3.76
N ALA A 42 19.44 -11.94 2.65
CA ALA A 42 19.22 -13.37 2.45
C ALA A 42 20.52 -14.17 2.72
N ASP A 43 21.67 -13.59 2.38
CA ASP A 43 23.00 -14.14 2.67
C ASP A 43 23.26 -14.26 4.17
N ALA A 44 22.84 -13.27 4.97
CA ALA A 44 23.01 -13.34 6.43
C ALA A 44 22.14 -14.43 7.07
N MET A 45 20.93 -14.68 6.53
CA MET A 45 20.09 -15.80 6.96
C MET A 45 20.69 -17.16 6.58
N MET A 46 21.21 -17.28 5.36
CA MET A 46 21.90 -18.50 4.90
C MET A 46 23.16 -18.78 5.72
N GLU A 47 23.94 -17.73 5.99
CA GLU A 47 25.16 -17.85 6.80
C GLU A 47 24.82 -18.21 8.25
N GLY A 48 23.79 -17.61 8.84
CA GLY A 48 23.25 -17.99 10.14
C GLY A 48 22.91 -19.49 10.19
N THR A 49 22.16 -19.96 9.20
CA THR A 49 21.79 -21.40 9.10
C THR A 49 23.02 -22.30 8.95
N ARG A 50 24.02 -21.88 8.17
CA ARG A 50 25.29 -22.62 8.03
C ARG A 50 26.02 -22.75 9.36
N ILE A 51 26.13 -21.65 10.10
CA ILE A 51 26.79 -21.61 11.41
C ILE A 51 26.07 -22.48 12.45
N HIS A 52 24.74 -22.41 12.53
CA HIS A 52 23.94 -23.27 13.40
C HIS A 52 24.29 -24.75 13.14
N ARG A 53 24.22 -25.23 11.90
CA ARG A 53 24.54 -26.61 11.55
C ARG A 53 25.98 -26.96 11.88
N LYS A 54 26.95 -26.06 11.69
CA LYS A 54 28.35 -26.27 12.01
C LYS A 54 28.55 -26.45 13.52
N ILE A 55 27.96 -25.59 14.35
CA ILE A 55 28.03 -25.65 15.80
C ILE A 55 27.39 -26.96 16.28
N GLN A 56 26.14 -27.23 15.88
CA GLN A 56 25.41 -28.44 16.20
C GLN A 56 26.23 -29.72 15.86
N GLY A 57 26.86 -29.73 14.68
CA GLY A 57 27.71 -30.86 14.24
C GLY A 57 29.01 -31.01 15.02
N SER A 58 29.48 -29.97 15.74
CA SER A 58 30.71 -30.02 16.57
C SER A 58 30.48 -30.43 18.01
N MET A 59 29.21 -30.44 18.49
CA MET A 59 28.86 -30.64 19.90
C MET A 59 28.85 -32.10 20.40
N GLY A 60 29.19 -33.06 19.58
CA GLY A 60 29.30 -34.48 19.99
C GLY A 60 27.99 -35.26 19.95
N LYS A 61 28.05 -36.56 20.35
CA LYS A 61 26.94 -37.50 20.16
C LYS A 61 25.75 -37.34 21.09
N GLU A 62 25.95 -36.68 22.23
CA GLU A 62 24.90 -36.47 23.24
C GLU A 62 24.12 -35.19 22.99
N TYR A 63 24.43 -34.44 21.93
CA TYR A 63 23.74 -33.25 21.53
C TYR A 63 22.57 -33.59 20.60
N GLN A 64 21.35 -33.25 21.03
CA GLN A 64 20.12 -33.38 20.25
C GLN A 64 19.82 -32.03 19.61
N ALA A 65 20.02 -31.92 18.29
CA ALA A 65 19.77 -30.71 17.55
C ALA A 65 18.27 -30.58 17.18
N GLU A 66 17.80 -29.34 17.08
CA GLU A 66 16.47 -28.99 16.54
C GLU A 66 15.31 -29.70 17.27
N VAL A 67 15.29 -29.67 18.59
CA VAL A 67 14.30 -30.36 19.42
C VAL A 67 12.97 -29.60 19.45
N PRO A 68 11.86 -30.16 18.89
CA PRO A 68 10.56 -29.54 18.96
C PRO A 68 10.00 -29.61 20.41
N LEU A 69 9.51 -28.47 20.89
CA LEU A 69 8.93 -28.32 22.22
C LEU A 69 7.59 -27.59 22.12
N SER A 70 6.60 -28.05 22.88
CA SER A 70 5.27 -27.43 22.90
C SER A 70 4.64 -27.60 24.27
N LEU A 71 3.94 -26.60 24.74
CA LEU A 71 3.21 -26.60 26.00
C LEU A 71 1.86 -25.92 25.82
N VAL A 72 0.79 -26.51 26.36
CA VAL A 72 -0.54 -25.88 26.41
C VAL A 72 -0.69 -25.21 27.78
N VAL A 73 -0.96 -23.93 27.78
CA VAL A 73 -1.25 -23.12 28.98
C VAL A 73 -2.74 -22.79 28.96
N GLU A 74 -3.44 -23.17 30.04
CA GLU A 74 -4.87 -22.91 30.18
C GLU A 74 -5.13 -21.54 30.83
N GLY A 75 -5.96 -20.71 30.16
CA GLY A 75 -6.59 -19.53 30.74
C GLY A 75 -8.10 -19.73 30.88
N ASP A 76 -8.80 -18.75 31.44
CA ASP A 76 -10.27 -18.81 31.61
C ASP A 76 -10.99 -18.89 30.28
N LEU A 77 -10.58 -18.12 29.27
CA LEU A 77 -11.22 -17.99 27.96
C LEU A 77 -10.47 -18.71 26.83
N TYR A 78 -9.26 -19.20 27.07
CA TYR A 78 -8.40 -19.74 26.03
C TYR A 78 -7.60 -20.98 26.46
N GLU A 79 -7.14 -21.71 25.48
CA GLU A 79 -6.03 -22.66 25.56
C GLU A 79 -4.92 -22.15 24.65
N LEU A 80 -3.80 -21.73 25.24
CA LEU A 80 -2.67 -21.16 24.52
C LEU A 80 -1.59 -22.24 24.29
N THR A 81 -1.33 -22.60 23.05
CA THR A 81 -0.20 -23.42 22.69
C THR A 81 1.04 -22.54 22.49
N VAL A 82 2.02 -22.71 23.37
CA VAL A 82 3.35 -22.12 23.29
C VAL A 82 4.29 -23.16 22.67
N GLU A 83 4.84 -22.92 21.50
CA GLU A 83 5.61 -23.90 20.77
C GLU A 83 6.86 -23.33 20.12
N GLY A 84 7.84 -24.18 19.83
CA GLY A 84 9.03 -23.81 19.10
C GLY A 84 10.01 -24.97 18.99
N ARG A 85 11.23 -24.63 18.59
CA ARG A 85 12.28 -25.60 18.41
C ARG A 85 13.55 -25.09 19.06
N ALA A 86 14.05 -25.79 20.10
CA ALA A 86 15.33 -25.50 20.73
C ALA A 86 16.46 -25.86 19.75
N ASP A 87 17.46 -25.00 19.59
CA ASP A 87 18.60 -25.23 18.71
C ASP A 87 19.36 -26.50 19.10
N GLY A 88 19.44 -26.78 20.43
CA GLY A 88 19.98 -28.02 20.89
C GLY A 88 19.72 -28.36 22.37
N ILE A 89 19.79 -29.61 22.72
CA ILE A 89 19.73 -30.08 24.11
C ILE A 89 20.84 -31.11 24.30
N PHE A 90 21.62 -30.98 25.40
CA PHE A 90 22.72 -31.89 25.67
C PHE A 90 22.90 -32.11 27.18
N THR A 91 23.61 -33.19 27.54
CA THR A 91 23.97 -33.48 28.92
C THR A 91 25.48 -33.39 29.06
N GLU A 92 25.96 -32.68 30.08
CA GLU A 92 27.38 -32.58 30.42
C GLU A 92 27.50 -32.68 31.93
N ASP A 93 28.40 -33.55 32.42
CA ASP A 93 28.63 -33.82 33.86
C ASP A 93 27.34 -34.18 34.62
N GLY A 94 26.40 -34.86 34.00
CA GLY A 94 25.13 -35.27 34.57
C GLY A 94 24.07 -34.15 34.66
N LYS A 95 24.35 -32.98 34.08
CA LYS A 95 23.44 -31.84 34.01
C LYS A 95 22.94 -31.65 32.57
N CYS A 96 21.65 -31.40 32.42
CA CYS A 96 21.04 -31.17 31.12
C CYS A 96 20.98 -29.66 30.84
N PHE A 97 21.38 -29.30 29.62
CA PHE A 97 21.40 -27.91 29.12
C PHE A 97 20.58 -27.76 27.85
N VAL A 98 19.80 -26.73 27.76
CA VAL A 98 19.19 -26.23 26.51
C VAL A 98 20.11 -25.18 25.91
N ASP A 99 20.51 -25.39 24.66
CA ASP A 99 21.40 -24.49 23.90
C ASP A 99 20.60 -23.64 22.91
N GLU A 100 20.83 -22.33 22.94
CA GLU A 100 20.29 -21.34 21.99
C GLU A 100 21.45 -20.69 21.27
N ILE A 101 21.52 -20.91 19.95
CA ILE A 101 22.63 -20.46 19.09
C ILE A 101 22.26 -19.17 18.38
N LYS A 102 23.13 -18.17 18.46
CA LYS A 102 22.93 -16.88 17.77
C LYS A 102 24.18 -16.50 16.96
N GLY A 103 24.03 -16.50 15.64
CA GLY A 103 25.02 -15.93 14.71
C GLY A 103 24.92 -14.42 14.62
N MET A 104 26.05 -13.72 14.67
CA MET A 104 26.07 -12.25 14.57
C MET A 104 27.39 -11.74 13.98
N TYR A 105 27.36 -10.55 13.41
CA TYR A 105 28.57 -9.87 12.89
C TYR A 105 29.33 -9.05 13.94
N ARG A 106 28.78 -8.92 15.17
CA ARG A 106 29.47 -8.23 16.26
C ARG A 106 30.56 -9.11 16.88
N ARG A 107 31.59 -8.48 17.44
CA ARG A 107 32.65 -9.17 18.17
C ARG A 107 32.07 -9.82 19.41
N VAL A 108 32.00 -11.13 19.42
CA VAL A 108 31.40 -11.92 20.52
C VAL A 108 32.18 -11.80 21.82
N GLU A 109 33.50 -11.52 21.76
CA GLU A 109 34.35 -11.33 22.92
C GLU A 109 33.91 -10.16 23.80
N LEU A 110 33.28 -9.14 23.22
CA LEU A 110 32.85 -7.92 23.91
C LEU A 110 31.56 -8.11 24.72
N PHE A 111 30.88 -9.25 24.60
CA PHE A 111 29.67 -9.50 25.36
C PHE A 111 30.04 -9.90 26.79
N GLU A 112 29.61 -9.12 27.79
CA GLU A 112 29.78 -9.45 29.20
C GLU A 112 28.65 -10.32 29.74
N LYS A 113 27.46 -10.20 29.16
CA LYS A 113 26.22 -10.95 29.50
C LYS A 113 25.43 -11.30 28.24
N PRO A 114 24.59 -12.32 28.29
CA PRO A 114 23.70 -12.66 27.17
C PRO A 114 22.67 -11.54 26.94
N VAL A 115 22.18 -11.44 25.68
CA VAL A 115 21.05 -10.59 25.33
C VAL A 115 19.81 -11.15 26.01
N PHE A 116 19.05 -10.29 26.69
CA PHE A 116 17.95 -10.71 27.56
C PHE A 116 16.88 -11.52 26.84
N VAL A 117 16.45 -11.09 25.65
CA VAL A 117 15.44 -11.80 24.83
C VAL A 117 15.92 -13.20 24.41
N HIS A 118 17.20 -13.34 24.05
CA HIS A 118 17.76 -14.64 23.70
C HIS A 118 17.81 -15.57 24.91
N ARG A 119 18.22 -15.04 26.07
CA ARG A 119 18.21 -15.76 27.34
C ARG A 119 16.79 -16.21 27.70
N ALA A 120 15.79 -15.33 27.56
CA ALA A 120 14.39 -15.64 27.79
C ALA A 120 13.88 -16.77 26.86
N GLN A 121 14.32 -16.79 25.60
CA GLN A 121 13.99 -17.85 24.66
C GLN A 121 14.53 -19.23 25.15
N ALA A 122 15.80 -19.27 25.54
CA ALA A 122 16.40 -20.48 26.11
C ALA A 122 15.71 -20.93 27.41
N MET A 123 15.33 -20.01 28.28
CA MET A 123 14.59 -20.29 29.52
C MET A 123 13.20 -20.87 29.24
N CYS A 124 12.45 -20.37 28.24
CA CYS A 124 11.18 -20.98 27.85
C CYS A 124 11.36 -22.43 27.43
N TYR A 125 12.33 -22.72 26.57
CA TYR A 125 12.60 -24.09 26.11
C TYR A 125 13.06 -24.97 27.28
N ALA A 126 13.91 -24.46 28.17
CA ALA A 126 14.35 -25.18 29.34
C ALA A 126 13.18 -25.53 30.29
N TYR A 127 12.28 -24.60 30.56
CA TYR A 127 11.08 -24.89 31.37
C TYR A 127 10.22 -25.98 30.73
N ILE A 128 9.89 -25.86 29.43
CA ILE A 128 9.04 -26.83 28.73
C ILE A 128 9.70 -28.23 28.76
N PHE A 129 11.01 -28.30 28.50
CA PHE A 129 11.74 -29.57 28.50
C PHE A 129 11.83 -30.18 29.91
N ALA A 130 12.14 -29.37 30.92
CA ALA A 130 12.21 -29.83 32.31
C ALA A 130 10.86 -30.37 32.81
N LEU A 131 9.76 -29.69 32.50
CA LEU A 131 8.41 -30.12 32.82
C LEU A 131 8.06 -31.46 32.16
N GLN A 132 8.37 -31.62 30.85
CA GLN A 132 8.07 -32.84 30.10
C GLN A 132 8.89 -34.06 30.57
N ASN A 133 10.09 -33.83 31.15
CA ASN A 133 10.99 -34.87 31.57
C ASN A 133 11.08 -35.01 33.10
N ASN A 134 10.24 -34.32 33.88
CA ASN A 134 10.21 -34.31 35.36
C ASN A 134 11.59 -34.03 36.01
N MET A 135 12.28 -32.99 35.50
CA MET A 135 13.63 -32.68 35.99
C MET A 135 13.56 -31.71 37.19
N GLU A 136 14.41 -31.93 38.17
CA GLU A 136 14.53 -31.03 39.34
C GLU A 136 15.41 -29.82 39.07
N THR A 137 16.33 -29.92 38.12
CA THR A 137 17.25 -28.85 37.72
C THR A 137 17.47 -28.90 36.22
N ILE A 138 17.65 -27.71 35.59
CA ILE A 138 17.97 -27.56 34.19
C ILE A 138 18.90 -26.38 33.95
N GLY A 139 19.81 -26.54 33.00
CA GLY A 139 20.67 -25.44 32.57
C GLY A 139 20.25 -24.85 31.21
N ILE A 140 20.66 -23.60 30.97
CA ILE A 140 20.65 -22.99 29.66
C ILE A 140 22.07 -22.68 29.22
N GLN A 141 22.32 -22.78 27.93
CA GLN A 141 23.52 -22.29 27.27
C GLN A 141 23.16 -21.33 26.18
N MET A 142 23.77 -20.16 26.19
CA MET A 142 23.70 -19.21 25.08
C MET A 142 24.98 -19.29 24.29
N THR A 143 24.89 -19.72 23.02
CA THR A 143 26.03 -19.86 22.12
C THR A 143 26.04 -18.74 21.09
N TYR A 144 26.91 -17.74 21.29
CA TYR A 144 27.11 -16.65 20.34
C TYR A 144 28.26 -16.97 19.40
N CYS A 145 28.03 -16.82 18.09
CA CYS A 145 29.06 -17.03 17.07
C CYS A 145 29.18 -15.82 16.16
N ASN A 146 30.39 -15.34 15.95
CA ASN A 146 30.68 -14.34 14.93
C ASN A 146 30.63 -14.97 13.54
N LEU A 147 29.79 -14.41 12.65
CA LEU A 147 29.58 -14.99 11.30
C LEU A 147 30.79 -14.85 10.36
N GLU A 148 31.73 -13.93 10.63
CA GLU A 148 32.92 -13.72 9.81
C GLU A 148 34.12 -14.51 10.34
N THR A 149 34.36 -14.45 11.66
CA THR A 149 35.55 -15.04 12.30
C THR A 149 35.28 -16.44 12.84
N GLU A 150 34.00 -16.85 12.91
CA GLU A 150 33.54 -18.09 13.52
C GLU A 150 33.95 -18.28 15.01
N GLN A 151 34.39 -17.21 15.63
CA GLN A 151 34.65 -17.24 17.08
C GLN A 151 33.35 -17.40 17.85
N THR A 152 33.38 -18.28 18.88
CA THR A 152 32.24 -18.57 19.73
C THR A 152 32.45 -18.14 21.16
N LYS A 153 31.36 -17.71 21.81
CA LYS A 153 31.32 -17.42 23.24
C LYS A 153 30.08 -18.04 23.87
N TYR A 154 30.29 -18.65 25.02
CA TYR A 154 29.24 -19.38 25.74
C TYR A 154 28.92 -18.67 27.03
N PHE A 155 27.61 -18.62 27.37
CA PHE A 155 27.12 -18.21 28.68
C PHE A 155 26.23 -19.33 29.20
N ARG A 156 26.48 -19.79 30.45
CA ARG A 156 25.73 -20.87 31.09
C ARG A 156 25.10 -20.39 32.37
N GLU A 157 23.89 -20.82 32.60
CA GLU A 157 23.18 -20.60 33.88
C GLU A 157 22.42 -21.89 34.21
N GLU A 158 22.24 -22.14 35.51
CA GLU A 158 21.51 -23.30 36.04
C GLU A 158 20.35 -22.81 36.87
N PHE A 159 19.24 -23.52 36.81
CA PHE A 159 18.01 -23.20 37.54
C PHE A 159 17.46 -24.44 38.19
N SER A 160 16.90 -24.32 39.40
CA SER A 160 15.95 -25.30 39.92
C SER A 160 14.64 -25.23 39.11
N PHE A 161 13.88 -26.31 39.07
CA PHE A 161 12.59 -26.36 38.45
C PHE A 161 11.64 -25.28 38.96
N GLU A 162 11.63 -25.02 40.26
CA GLU A 162 10.78 -24.00 40.87
C GLU A 162 11.15 -22.58 40.47
N GLU A 163 12.45 -22.28 40.30
CA GLU A 163 12.89 -20.96 39.83
C GLU A 163 12.47 -20.69 38.40
N ILE A 164 12.71 -21.67 37.48
CA ILE A 164 12.37 -21.50 36.08
C ILE A 164 10.86 -21.53 35.84
N LYS A 165 10.13 -22.34 36.66
CA LYS A 165 8.67 -22.37 36.65
C LYS A 165 8.10 -21.03 37.07
N LYS A 166 8.55 -20.46 38.17
CA LYS A 166 8.09 -19.13 38.62
C LYS A 166 8.32 -18.08 37.54
N TRP A 167 9.50 -18.05 36.92
CA TRP A 167 9.81 -17.12 35.87
C TRP A 167 8.87 -17.29 34.65
N PHE A 168 8.56 -18.56 34.27
CA PHE A 168 7.64 -18.81 33.17
C PHE A 168 6.19 -18.44 33.53
N ASP A 169 5.77 -18.68 34.76
CA ASP A 169 4.45 -18.29 35.27
C ASP A 169 4.29 -16.76 35.23
N ASP A 170 5.32 -16.00 35.67
CA ASP A 170 5.34 -14.54 35.57
C ASP A 170 5.25 -14.05 34.12
N LEU A 171 5.95 -14.69 33.18
CA LEU A 171 5.85 -14.41 31.74
C LEU A 171 4.43 -14.68 31.19
N MET A 172 3.81 -15.78 31.63
CA MET A 172 2.46 -16.13 31.20
C MET A 172 1.39 -15.22 31.84
N GLU A 173 1.59 -14.70 33.03
CA GLU A 173 0.72 -13.68 33.63
C GLU A 173 0.71 -12.40 32.78
N GLU A 174 1.89 -11.95 32.36
CA GLU A 174 2.00 -10.76 31.51
C GLU A 174 1.38 -10.97 30.10
N TYR A 175 1.62 -12.12 29.45
CA TYR A 175 1.02 -12.43 28.16
C TYR A 175 -0.48 -12.73 28.27
N GLY A 176 -0.92 -13.30 29.38
CA GLY A 176 -2.31 -13.66 29.64
C GLY A 176 -3.28 -12.49 29.51
N LYS A 177 -2.87 -11.28 29.86
CA LYS A 177 -3.66 -10.04 29.66
C LYS A 177 -4.01 -9.85 28.19
N TRP A 178 -3.06 -10.08 27.29
CA TRP A 178 -3.22 -9.94 25.84
C TRP A 178 -4.05 -11.07 25.24
N ALA A 179 -3.81 -12.30 25.68
CA ALA A 179 -4.59 -13.46 25.27
C ALA A 179 -6.08 -13.32 25.67
N THR A 180 -6.33 -12.88 26.90
CA THR A 180 -7.69 -12.59 27.39
C THR A 180 -8.34 -11.50 26.55
N PHE A 181 -7.66 -10.38 26.36
CA PHE A 181 -8.16 -9.28 25.50
C PHE A 181 -8.53 -9.77 24.11
N GLN A 182 -7.64 -10.55 23.46
CA GLN A 182 -7.89 -11.10 22.11
C GLN A 182 -9.16 -11.98 22.07
N CYS A 183 -9.34 -12.83 23.08
CA CYS A 183 -10.52 -13.71 23.17
C CYS A 183 -11.80 -12.92 23.42
N GLU A 184 -11.79 -11.97 24.36
CA GLU A 184 -12.94 -11.11 24.65
C GLU A 184 -13.36 -10.31 23.42
N MET A 185 -12.38 -9.69 22.73
CA MET A 185 -12.66 -8.92 21.52
C MET A 185 -13.20 -9.81 20.39
N LYS A 186 -12.61 -11.00 20.19
CA LYS A 186 -13.14 -11.96 19.21
C LYS A 186 -14.59 -12.35 19.55
N ASN A 187 -14.89 -12.68 20.79
CA ASN A 187 -16.24 -13.08 21.22
C ASN A 187 -17.26 -11.92 21.03
N LYS A 188 -16.89 -10.70 21.45
CA LYS A 188 -17.72 -9.49 21.26
C LYS A 188 -17.98 -9.24 19.78
N ARG A 189 -16.93 -9.31 18.95
CA ARG A 189 -17.04 -9.15 17.50
C ARG A 189 -17.97 -10.18 16.89
N GLN A 190 -17.78 -11.46 17.16
CA GLN A 190 -18.58 -12.53 16.59
C GLN A 190 -20.05 -12.44 17.01
N ALA A 191 -20.33 -12.14 18.28
CA ALA A 191 -21.69 -11.93 18.77
C ALA A 191 -22.36 -10.74 18.04
N SER A 192 -21.65 -9.62 17.91
CA SER A 192 -22.17 -8.42 17.26
C SER A 192 -22.49 -8.62 15.79
N ILE A 193 -21.67 -9.40 15.06
CA ILE A 193 -21.85 -9.64 13.63
C ILE A 193 -23.09 -10.50 13.36
N LYS A 194 -23.42 -11.44 14.23
CA LYS A 194 -24.61 -12.31 14.07
C LYS A 194 -25.89 -11.48 13.92
N GLU A 195 -26.06 -10.46 14.75
CA GLU A 195 -27.23 -9.59 14.78
C GLU A 195 -27.15 -8.43 13.78
N LEU A 196 -25.98 -8.17 13.20
CA LEU A 196 -25.76 -7.03 12.32
C LEU A 196 -26.54 -7.17 11.01
N ASN A 197 -27.41 -6.22 10.71
CA ASN A 197 -28.15 -6.13 9.45
C ASN A 197 -27.53 -5.08 8.53
N PHE A 198 -27.86 -5.16 7.24
CA PHE A 198 -27.49 -4.13 6.30
C PHE A 198 -28.12 -2.78 6.72
N PRO A 199 -27.36 -1.69 6.85
CA PRO A 199 -27.82 -0.48 7.54
C PRO A 199 -28.81 0.37 6.73
N PHE A 200 -29.11 0.00 5.50
CA PHE A 200 -30.00 0.73 4.59
C PHE A 200 -30.98 -0.20 3.89
N GLU A 201 -32.02 0.35 3.28
CA GLU A 201 -32.76 -0.37 2.26
C GLU A 201 -31.85 -0.62 1.04
N TYR A 202 -31.90 -1.84 0.52
CA TYR A 202 -31.07 -2.18 -0.65
C TYR A 202 -31.53 -1.43 -1.89
N ARG A 203 -30.60 -0.74 -2.53
CA ARG A 203 -30.81 -0.19 -3.87
C ARG A 203 -30.96 -1.31 -4.89
N PRO A 204 -31.61 -1.06 -6.06
CA PRO A 204 -31.67 -2.03 -7.14
C PRO A 204 -30.28 -2.58 -7.48
N GLY A 205 -30.16 -3.92 -7.58
CA GLY A 205 -28.87 -4.60 -7.85
C GLY A 205 -27.90 -4.72 -6.66
N GLN A 206 -28.01 -3.89 -5.63
CA GLN A 206 -27.05 -3.83 -4.51
C GLN A 206 -27.03 -5.14 -3.69
N LYS A 207 -28.19 -5.78 -3.47
CA LYS A 207 -28.26 -7.06 -2.75
C LYS A 207 -27.49 -8.17 -3.48
N LYS A 208 -27.56 -8.18 -4.82
CA LYS A 208 -26.79 -9.11 -5.65
C LYS A 208 -25.29 -8.83 -5.51
N LEU A 209 -24.89 -7.56 -5.54
CA LEU A 209 -23.51 -7.15 -5.39
C LEU A 209 -22.91 -7.61 -4.05
N VAL A 210 -23.61 -7.36 -2.94
CA VAL A 210 -23.26 -7.83 -1.59
C VAL A 210 -23.10 -9.35 -1.56
N SER A 211 -24.06 -10.08 -2.19
CA SER A 211 -24.03 -11.54 -2.28
C SER A 211 -22.84 -12.06 -3.10
N ASP A 212 -22.50 -11.39 -4.20
CA ASP A 212 -21.39 -11.80 -5.07
C ASP A 212 -20.03 -11.57 -4.38
N VAL A 213 -19.88 -10.47 -3.64
CA VAL A 213 -18.67 -10.21 -2.80
C VAL A 213 -18.54 -11.28 -1.72
N TYR A 214 -19.63 -11.56 -0.96
CA TYR A 214 -19.62 -12.59 0.08
C TYR A 214 -19.25 -13.97 -0.47
N ARG A 215 -19.86 -14.38 -1.59
CA ARG A 215 -19.56 -15.66 -2.25
C ARG A 215 -18.11 -15.75 -2.73
N THR A 216 -17.55 -14.65 -3.17
CA THR A 216 -16.13 -14.58 -3.58
C THR A 216 -15.21 -14.85 -2.39
N ILE A 217 -15.47 -14.21 -1.25
CA ILE A 217 -14.70 -14.41 -0.03
C ILE A 217 -14.85 -15.87 0.46
N MET A 218 -16.07 -16.38 0.52
CA MET A 218 -16.34 -17.77 0.90
C MET A 218 -15.56 -18.79 0.03
N ARG A 219 -15.40 -18.49 -1.26
CA ARG A 219 -14.67 -19.35 -2.20
C ARG A 219 -13.16 -19.06 -2.25
N GLN A 220 -12.67 -18.13 -1.46
CA GLN A 220 -11.26 -17.73 -1.42
C GLN A 220 -10.71 -17.33 -2.81
N LYS A 221 -11.51 -16.54 -3.56
CA LYS A 221 -11.17 -16.08 -4.90
C LYS A 221 -10.89 -14.59 -4.93
N LEU A 222 -10.45 -14.11 -6.08
CA LEU A 222 -10.32 -12.68 -6.37
C LEU A 222 -11.51 -12.22 -7.20
N LEU A 223 -12.03 -11.02 -6.89
CA LEU A 223 -13.13 -10.39 -7.61
C LEU A 223 -12.69 -9.05 -8.20
N PHE A 224 -12.98 -8.85 -9.46
CA PHE A 224 -12.82 -7.59 -10.17
C PHE A 224 -14.20 -6.98 -10.41
N MET A 225 -14.52 -5.92 -9.68
CA MET A 225 -15.85 -5.33 -9.66
C MET A 225 -15.86 -3.95 -10.33
N GLN A 226 -16.48 -3.89 -11.48
CA GLN A 226 -16.87 -2.62 -12.12
C GLN A 226 -18.16 -2.16 -11.48
N ALA A 227 -18.15 -1.04 -10.76
CA ALA A 227 -19.34 -0.52 -10.10
C ALA A 227 -19.42 1.01 -10.27
N PRO A 228 -20.42 1.54 -10.97
CA PRO A 228 -20.63 2.96 -11.16
C PRO A 228 -20.69 3.74 -9.83
N THR A 229 -20.53 5.07 -9.90
CA THR A 229 -20.76 5.93 -8.73
C THR A 229 -22.23 5.82 -8.29
N GLY A 230 -22.50 6.01 -7.01
CA GLY A 230 -23.86 5.99 -6.47
C GLY A 230 -24.44 4.61 -6.10
N VAL A 231 -23.86 3.50 -6.53
CA VAL A 231 -24.34 2.13 -6.17
C VAL A 231 -23.99 1.71 -4.73
N GLY A 232 -23.24 2.53 -3.99
CA GLY A 232 -22.82 2.21 -2.62
C GLY A 232 -21.70 1.18 -2.56
N LYS A 233 -20.65 1.32 -3.36
CA LYS A 233 -19.49 0.40 -3.45
C LYS A 233 -18.90 0.04 -2.09
N THR A 234 -18.60 1.04 -1.27
CA THR A 234 -17.90 0.88 0.01
C THR A 234 -18.67 -0.01 0.97
N ILE A 235 -19.95 0.29 1.23
CA ILE A 235 -20.78 -0.54 2.12
C ILE A 235 -21.05 -1.93 1.53
N SER A 236 -21.16 -2.01 0.19
CA SER A 236 -21.41 -3.28 -0.51
C SER A 236 -20.20 -4.22 -0.54
N THR A 237 -19.00 -3.72 -0.19
CA THR A 237 -17.77 -4.51 -0.02
C THR A 237 -17.45 -4.75 1.45
N ILE A 238 -17.56 -3.74 2.31
CA ILE A 238 -17.25 -3.84 3.75
C ILE A 238 -18.26 -4.76 4.45
N PHE A 239 -19.57 -4.55 4.27
CA PHE A 239 -20.59 -5.34 4.99
C PHE A 239 -20.47 -6.85 4.73
N PRO A 240 -20.38 -7.35 3.49
CA PRO A 240 -20.20 -8.78 3.27
C PRO A 240 -18.84 -9.31 3.75
N ALA A 241 -17.79 -8.50 3.78
CA ALA A 241 -16.52 -8.88 4.37
C ALA A 241 -16.63 -9.02 5.89
N VAL A 242 -17.31 -8.09 6.57
CA VAL A 242 -17.65 -8.22 8.01
C VAL A 242 -18.46 -9.47 8.28
N LYS A 243 -19.50 -9.76 7.46
CA LYS A 243 -20.28 -11.01 7.60
C LYS A 243 -19.42 -12.25 7.41
N ALA A 244 -18.48 -12.25 6.48
CA ALA A 244 -17.54 -13.36 6.27
C ALA A 244 -16.61 -13.56 7.48
N VAL A 245 -16.18 -12.50 8.14
CA VAL A 245 -15.44 -12.58 9.42
C VAL A 245 -16.33 -13.19 10.51
N GLY A 246 -17.63 -12.86 10.55
CA GLY A 246 -18.59 -13.45 11.48
C GLY A 246 -18.80 -14.95 11.30
N GLU A 247 -18.64 -15.46 10.08
CA GLU A 247 -18.68 -16.90 9.75
C GLU A 247 -17.28 -17.57 9.80
N GLU A 248 -16.30 -16.92 10.41
CA GLU A 248 -14.92 -17.42 10.57
C GLU A 248 -14.22 -17.78 9.23
N LEU A 249 -14.67 -17.17 8.11
CA LEU A 249 -14.04 -17.33 6.80
C LEU A 249 -12.74 -16.52 6.69
N ALA A 250 -12.61 -15.50 7.52
CA ALA A 250 -11.41 -14.67 7.66
C ALA A 250 -11.35 -14.05 9.05
N ASP A 251 -10.18 -13.55 9.43
CA ASP A 251 -9.95 -12.93 10.74
C ASP A 251 -9.88 -11.40 10.67
N ARG A 252 -9.44 -10.85 9.53
CA ARG A 252 -9.11 -9.42 9.42
C ARG A 252 -9.43 -8.88 8.03
N ILE A 253 -9.82 -7.59 8.02
CA ILE A 253 -10.08 -6.84 6.79
C ILE A 253 -9.01 -5.77 6.62
N PHE A 254 -8.36 -5.75 5.45
CA PHE A 254 -7.53 -4.64 4.98
C PHE A 254 -8.31 -3.87 3.91
N TYR A 255 -8.67 -2.62 4.23
CA TYR A 255 -9.25 -1.71 3.26
C TYR A 255 -8.17 -0.81 2.70
N LEU A 256 -7.89 -0.95 1.41
CA LEU A 256 -6.76 -0.34 0.74
C LEU A 256 -7.22 0.77 -0.21
N THR A 257 -6.60 1.93 -0.10
CA THR A 257 -6.94 3.08 -0.95
C THR A 257 -5.74 4.00 -1.15
N ALA A 258 -5.65 4.64 -2.30
CA ALA A 258 -4.57 5.60 -2.61
C ALA A 258 -4.89 7.04 -2.16
N LYS A 259 -6.11 7.32 -1.63
CA LYS A 259 -6.59 8.69 -1.40
C LYS A 259 -7.20 8.87 -0.01
N THR A 260 -6.92 10.01 0.59
CA THR A 260 -7.46 10.38 1.91
C THR A 260 -8.99 10.40 1.91
N ILE A 261 -9.62 10.94 0.86
CA ILE A 261 -11.09 11.01 0.75
C ILE A 261 -11.75 9.64 0.77
N THR A 262 -11.21 8.67 0.04
CA THR A 262 -11.75 7.30 0.03
C THR A 262 -11.49 6.58 1.33
N ALA A 263 -10.38 6.86 2.03
CA ALA A 263 -10.13 6.39 3.39
C ALA A 263 -11.18 6.92 4.38
N THR A 264 -11.58 8.21 4.25
CA THR A 264 -12.64 8.82 5.07
C THR A 264 -13.98 8.10 4.86
N VAL A 265 -14.38 7.81 3.62
CA VAL A 265 -15.63 7.08 3.31
C VAL A 265 -15.61 5.66 3.91
N ALA A 266 -14.47 4.97 3.87
CA ALA A 266 -14.33 3.65 4.52
C ALA A 266 -14.48 3.76 6.04
N LYS A 267 -13.82 4.74 6.66
CA LYS A 267 -13.93 5.04 8.09
C LYS A 267 -15.38 5.31 8.49
N GLU A 268 -16.06 6.21 7.79
CA GLU A 268 -17.47 6.52 8.01
C GLU A 268 -18.37 5.29 7.87
N THR A 269 -18.04 4.39 6.95
CA THR A 269 -18.77 3.14 6.76
C THR A 269 -18.58 2.19 7.94
N PHE A 270 -17.38 2.02 8.47
CA PHE A 270 -17.15 1.23 9.69
C PHE A 270 -17.82 1.88 10.91
N ALA A 271 -17.73 3.20 11.05
CA ALA A 271 -18.42 3.93 12.13
C ALA A 271 -19.96 3.79 12.04
N LEU A 272 -20.53 3.75 10.83
CA LEU A 272 -21.95 3.47 10.63
C LEU A 272 -22.31 2.06 11.09
N LEU A 273 -21.49 1.06 10.76
CA LEU A 273 -21.73 -0.32 11.23
C LEU A 273 -21.61 -0.42 12.75
N GLU A 274 -20.66 0.31 13.35
CA GLU A 274 -20.52 0.38 14.82
C GLU A 274 -21.77 0.96 15.48
N LYS A 275 -22.33 2.05 14.95
CA LYS A 275 -23.62 2.63 15.39
C LYS A 275 -24.78 1.62 15.27
N ASN A 276 -24.71 0.70 14.31
CA ASN A 276 -25.68 -0.39 14.12
C ASN A 276 -25.34 -1.66 14.89
N GLY A 277 -24.42 -1.60 15.83
CA GLY A 277 -24.12 -2.68 16.77
C GLY A 277 -22.86 -3.48 16.50
N TYR A 278 -22.14 -3.26 15.39
CA TYR A 278 -20.84 -3.89 15.14
C TYR A 278 -19.81 -3.51 16.19
N ARG A 279 -19.12 -4.50 16.75
CA ARG A 279 -18.08 -4.32 17.78
C ARG A 279 -16.77 -4.94 17.30
N ALA A 280 -15.84 -4.08 16.86
CA ALA A 280 -14.52 -4.49 16.37
C ALA A 280 -13.55 -3.32 16.48
N LYS A 281 -12.26 -3.61 16.56
CA LYS A 281 -11.22 -2.59 16.54
C LYS A 281 -10.89 -2.19 15.10
N THR A 282 -11.01 -0.92 14.80
CA THR A 282 -10.70 -0.35 13.47
C THR A 282 -9.62 0.70 13.60
N ILE A 283 -8.59 0.64 12.75
CA ILE A 283 -7.50 1.63 12.72
C ILE A 283 -7.27 2.15 11.31
N GLN A 284 -6.99 3.45 11.21
CA GLN A 284 -6.47 4.06 9.99
C GLN A 284 -4.98 4.30 10.13
N ILE A 285 -4.16 3.61 9.32
CA ILE A 285 -2.72 3.85 9.29
C ILE A 285 -2.45 5.19 8.60
N THR A 286 -1.77 6.06 9.32
CA THR A 286 -1.37 7.39 8.86
C THR A 286 0.13 7.39 8.53
N ALA A 287 0.51 8.07 7.46
CA ALA A 287 1.90 8.16 7.02
C ALA A 287 2.79 8.82 8.08
N LYS A 288 4.05 8.39 8.13
CA LYS A 288 5.03 8.82 9.14
C LYS A 288 5.20 10.33 9.16
N GLU A 289 5.23 10.98 8.01
CA GLU A 289 5.38 12.41 7.83
C GLU A 289 4.24 13.22 8.46
N LYS A 290 3.05 12.61 8.56
CA LYS A 290 1.85 13.22 9.16
C LYS A 290 1.70 12.94 10.66
N LEU A 291 2.41 11.94 11.18
CA LEU A 291 2.39 11.54 12.59
C LEU A 291 3.60 12.06 13.37
N CYS A 292 4.75 12.21 12.71
CA CYS A 292 5.98 12.59 13.40
C CYS A 292 5.88 14.04 13.93
N PRO A 293 6.04 14.26 15.25
CA PRO A 293 6.01 15.59 15.82
C PRO A 293 7.35 16.34 15.72
N CYS A 294 8.41 15.68 15.21
CA CYS A 294 9.75 16.27 15.06
C CYS A 294 9.88 16.95 13.71
N ASP A 295 10.50 18.12 13.67
CA ASP A 295 10.79 18.86 12.43
C ASP A 295 11.67 18.06 11.46
N GLU A 296 12.65 17.33 12.02
CA GLU A 296 13.50 16.39 11.26
C GLU A 296 13.21 14.94 11.70
N MET A 297 12.94 14.08 10.74
CA MET A 297 12.61 12.67 11.00
C MET A 297 13.86 11.79 11.23
N GLU A 298 14.69 12.18 12.16
CA GLU A 298 15.82 11.40 12.62
C GLU A 298 15.43 10.43 13.74
N CYS A 299 15.16 9.18 13.38
CA CYS A 299 14.68 8.17 14.32
C CYS A 299 15.82 7.49 15.06
N ASN A 300 16.36 8.17 16.04
CA ASN A 300 17.40 7.64 16.93
C ASN A 300 17.27 8.24 18.35
N PRO A 301 17.82 7.58 19.39
CA PRO A 301 17.60 8.00 20.79
C PRO A 301 18.34 9.30 21.17
N VAL A 302 19.22 9.82 20.33
CA VAL A 302 19.98 11.05 20.62
C VAL A 302 19.17 12.28 20.21
N THR A 303 18.51 12.23 19.06
CA THR A 303 17.80 13.38 18.46
C THR A 303 16.28 13.33 18.73
N CYS A 304 15.68 12.13 18.85
CA CYS A 304 14.24 11.97 19.00
C CYS A 304 13.86 11.47 20.39
N PRO A 305 13.15 12.26 21.21
CA PRO A 305 12.71 11.84 22.54
C PRO A 305 11.71 10.68 22.52
N TYR A 306 10.90 10.57 21.46
CA TYR A 306 9.93 9.51 21.26
C TYR A 306 10.58 8.18 20.80
N ALA A 307 11.79 8.23 20.28
CA ALA A 307 12.56 7.05 19.92
C ALA A 307 13.27 6.44 21.13
N LYS A 308 13.67 7.30 22.10
CA LYS A 308 14.38 6.89 23.31
C LYS A 308 13.46 6.10 24.25
N GLY A 309 13.82 4.86 24.57
CA GLY A 309 13.05 3.96 25.43
C GLY A 309 11.65 3.65 24.88
N HIS A 310 11.48 3.69 23.58
CA HIS A 310 10.18 3.42 22.93
C HIS A 310 9.68 2.02 23.28
N PHE A 311 10.53 1.02 23.14
CA PHE A 311 10.15 -0.38 23.35
C PHE A 311 9.86 -0.71 24.83
N ASP A 312 10.35 0.08 25.76
CA ASP A 312 10.07 -0.08 27.20
C ASP A 312 8.64 0.29 27.58
N ARG A 313 7.94 1.09 26.74
CA ARG A 313 6.64 1.71 27.05
C ARG A 313 5.53 1.40 26.05
N VAL A 314 5.88 0.94 24.85
CA VAL A 314 4.90 0.84 23.78
C VAL A 314 3.84 -0.24 24.03
N ASN A 315 4.16 -1.33 24.73
CA ASN A 315 3.17 -2.36 25.07
C ASN A 315 2.04 -1.79 25.91
N ASP A 316 2.38 -1.04 26.98
CA ASP A 316 1.38 -0.39 27.84
C ASP A 316 0.58 0.66 27.06
N ALA A 317 1.24 1.44 26.21
CA ALA A 317 0.58 2.43 25.37
C ALA A 317 -0.44 1.79 24.42
N VAL A 318 -0.09 0.68 23.76
CA VAL A 318 -0.98 -0.07 22.87
C VAL A 318 -2.16 -0.66 23.66
N PHE A 319 -1.87 -1.31 24.79
CA PHE A 319 -2.90 -1.95 25.60
C PHE A 319 -3.94 -0.96 26.13
N ASP A 320 -3.51 0.18 26.66
CA ASP A 320 -4.39 1.25 27.13
C ASP A 320 -5.22 1.85 25.97
N LEU A 321 -4.62 2.08 24.82
CA LEU A 321 -5.33 2.61 23.64
C LEU A 321 -6.43 1.67 23.17
N LEU A 322 -6.13 0.37 23.07
CA LEU A 322 -7.08 -0.65 22.66
C LEU A 322 -8.29 -0.78 23.60
N HIS A 323 -8.13 -0.49 24.89
CA HIS A 323 -9.23 -0.51 25.84
C HIS A 323 -10.11 0.74 25.79
N ARG A 324 -9.57 1.88 25.35
CA ARG A 324 -10.28 3.16 25.30
C ARG A 324 -11.03 3.39 24.00
N CYS A 325 -10.50 2.91 22.86
CA CYS A 325 -11.01 3.26 21.53
C CYS A 325 -11.45 2.01 20.76
N GLU A 326 -12.64 2.05 20.13
CA GLU A 326 -13.07 1.09 19.11
C GLU A 326 -12.56 1.52 17.74
N MET A 327 -12.78 2.78 17.36
CA MET A 327 -12.22 3.42 16.18
C MET A 327 -10.98 4.23 16.59
N ILE A 328 -9.81 3.88 16.05
CA ILE A 328 -8.53 4.49 16.37
C ILE A 328 -8.09 5.40 15.24
N GLU A 329 -8.06 6.70 15.51
CA GLU A 329 -7.75 7.73 14.55
C GLU A 329 -6.38 8.38 14.83
N ARG A 330 -5.98 9.28 13.93
CA ARG A 330 -4.72 10.00 14.03
C ARG A 330 -4.53 10.72 15.38
N ASP A 331 -5.58 11.39 15.84
CA ASP A 331 -5.52 12.21 17.04
C ASP A 331 -5.45 11.36 18.31
N ASP A 332 -6.07 10.16 18.31
CA ASP A 332 -5.93 9.17 19.38
C ASP A 332 -4.48 8.68 19.48
N ILE A 333 -3.86 8.37 18.32
CA ILE A 333 -2.45 7.96 18.25
C ILE A 333 -1.52 9.05 18.76
N LEU A 334 -1.72 10.31 18.35
CA LEU A 334 -0.89 11.43 18.78
C LEU A 334 -1.02 11.68 20.29
N SER A 335 -2.25 11.73 20.81
CA SER A 335 -2.51 11.91 22.23
C SER A 335 -1.91 10.78 23.07
N GLN A 336 -2.01 9.54 22.60
CA GLN A 336 -1.45 8.38 23.29
C GLN A 336 0.09 8.38 23.24
N ALA A 337 0.66 8.75 22.11
CA ALA A 337 2.10 8.86 21.92
C ALA A 337 2.73 9.88 22.85
N ASP A 338 2.08 11.04 23.02
CA ASP A 338 2.53 12.06 23.99
C ASP A 338 2.43 11.57 25.44
N ARG A 339 1.31 10.93 25.80
CA ARG A 339 1.08 10.40 27.15
C ARG A 339 2.16 9.42 27.60
N TYR A 340 2.59 8.53 26.69
CA TYR A 340 3.58 7.48 26.99
C TYR A 340 4.99 7.83 26.50
N THR A 341 5.17 8.96 25.81
CA THR A 341 6.43 9.35 25.18
C THR A 341 6.99 8.26 24.27
N VAL A 342 6.17 7.78 23.31
CA VAL A 342 6.51 6.74 22.33
C VAL A 342 6.35 7.26 20.90
N CYS A 343 7.08 6.71 19.95
CA CYS A 343 6.96 7.11 18.54
C CYS A 343 5.52 6.88 18.04
N PRO A 344 4.80 7.93 17.59
CA PRO A 344 3.41 7.76 17.17
C PRO A 344 3.25 6.88 15.93
N PHE A 345 4.23 6.88 15.02
CA PHE A 345 4.18 6.02 13.84
C PHE A 345 4.33 4.53 14.21
N GLU A 346 5.32 4.17 15.03
CA GLU A 346 5.49 2.78 15.48
C GLU A 346 4.33 2.35 16.39
N LEU A 347 3.81 3.24 17.24
CA LEU A 347 2.60 2.98 18.05
C LEU A 347 1.41 2.64 17.14
N CYS A 348 1.20 3.40 16.05
CA CYS A 348 0.14 3.13 15.08
C CYS A 348 0.29 1.73 14.45
N LEU A 349 1.51 1.37 14.04
CA LEU A 349 1.79 0.07 13.44
C LEU A 349 1.64 -1.08 14.44
N ASP A 350 2.06 -0.90 15.69
CA ASP A 350 1.92 -1.91 16.73
C ASP A 350 0.45 -2.12 17.10
N THR A 351 -0.31 -1.03 17.23
CA THR A 351 -1.76 -1.08 17.49
C THR A 351 -2.51 -1.80 16.36
N ALA A 352 -2.13 -1.57 15.09
CA ALA A 352 -2.73 -2.24 13.95
C ALA A 352 -2.64 -3.77 14.03
N SER A 353 -1.63 -4.31 14.73
CA SER A 353 -1.47 -5.77 14.93
C SER A 353 -2.61 -6.39 15.74
N TRP A 354 -3.33 -5.59 16.51
CA TRP A 354 -4.43 -5.99 17.38
C TRP A 354 -5.82 -5.60 16.83
N CYS A 355 -5.87 -4.89 15.70
CA CYS A 355 -7.13 -4.42 15.12
C CYS A 355 -7.71 -5.44 14.13
N ASP A 356 -9.03 -5.49 14.07
CA ASP A 356 -9.81 -6.35 13.16
C ASP A 356 -9.88 -5.76 11.74
N ASN A 357 -9.97 -4.43 11.64
CA ASN A 357 -10.07 -3.70 10.40
C ASN A 357 -8.92 -2.70 10.30
N VAL A 358 -8.18 -2.74 9.19
CA VAL A 358 -7.05 -1.85 8.93
C VAL A 358 -7.31 -1.08 7.63
N ILE A 359 -7.44 0.23 7.74
CA ILE A 359 -7.58 1.14 6.59
C ILE A 359 -6.19 1.72 6.31
N CYS A 360 -5.66 1.54 5.10
CA CYS A 360 -4.32 2.03 4.76
C CYS A 360 -4.13 2.28 3.26
N ASP A 361 -3.01 2.95 2.91
CA ASP A 361 -2.58 3.09 1.52
C ASP A 361 -2.11 1.74 0.95
N TYR A 362 -2.20 1.57 -0.37
CA TYR A 362 -1.71 0.38 -1.09
C TYR A 362 -0.26 0.03 -0.76
N ASN A 363 0.58 1.04 -0.51
CA ASN A 363 2.00 0.85 -0.21
C ASN A 363 2.21 -0.07 1.00
N TYR A 364 1.34 0.01 2.00
CA TYR A 364 1.46 -0.82 3.21
C TYR A 364 1.23 -2.32 2.98
N VAL A 365 0.72 -2.70 1.82
CA VAL A 365 0.58 -4.11 1.43
C VAL A 365 1.52 -4.47 0.29
N PHE A 366 1.63 -3.63 -0.74
CA PHE A 366 2.24 -4.01 -2.02
C PHE A 366 3.68 -3.49 -2.21
N ASP A 367 4.06 -2.35 -1.64
CA ASP A 367 5.39 -1.78 -1.85
C ASP A 367 6.49 -2.63 -1.19
N PRO A 368 7.52 -3.08 -1.93
CA PRO A 368 8.56 -3.96 -1.41
C PRO A 368 9.39 -3.35 -0.27
N ASN A 369 9.42 -2.02 -0.14
CA ASN A 369 10.21 -1.32 0.88
C ASN A 369 9.37 -0.89 2.11
N VAL A 370 8.06 -0.69 1.94
CA VAL A 370 7.17 -0.05 2.92
C VAL A 370 6.14 -1.00 3.52
N TYR A 371 5.89 -2.15 2.89
CA TYR A 371 4.85 -3.08 3.33
C TYR A 371 4.94 -3.43 4.83
N LEU A 372 3.80 -3.68 5.44
CA LEU A 372 3.68 -4.04 6.85
C LEU A 372 4.29 -5.43 7.10
N LYS A 373 5.56 -5.47 7.50
CA LYS A 373 6.31 -6.71 7.78
C LYS A 373 5.63 -7.58 8.82
N ARG A 374 4.96 -6.96 9.80
CA ARG A 374 4.19 -7.66 10.86
C ARG A 374 3.12 -8.61 10.29
N PHE A 375 2.58 -8.30 9.09
CA PHE A 375 1.52 -9.08 8.44
C PHE A 375 1.99 -9.84 7.19
N PHE A 376 2.94 -9.28 6.45
CA PHE A 376 3.23 -9.73 5.08
C PHE A 376 4.68 -10.17 4.85
N GLN A 377 5.49 -10.27 5.91
CA GLN A 377 6.86 -10.78 5.80
C GLN A 377 6.85 -12.22 5.26
N GLU A 378 7.98 -12.63 4.69
CA GLU A 378 8.16 -13.99 4.23
C GLU A 378 7.91 -15.00 5.36
N GLY A 379 7.19 -16.09 5.06
CA GLY A 379 6.76 -17.07 6.08
C GLY A 379 5.46 -16.68 6.82
N ILE A 380 5.01 -15.42 6.81
CA ILE A 380 3.77 -15.00 7.46
C ILE A 380 2.63 -15.03 6.45
N LYS A 381 1.53 -15.67 6.80
CA LYS A 381 0.23 -15.63 6.13
C LYS A 381 -0.86 -15.46 7.16
N GLY A 382 -1.98 -14.87 6.78
CA GLY A 382 -3.13 -14.72 7.64
C GLY A 382 -4.44 -14.88 6.89
N ASP A 383 -5.51 -14.99 7.63
CA ASP A 383 -6.85 -15.13 7.09
C ASP A 383 -7.42 -13.73 6.75
N TYR A 384 -6.73 -13.03 5.83
CA TYR A 384 -7.02 -11.64 5.47
C TYR A 384 -7.94 -11.53 4.27
N ILE A 385 -8.84 -10.53 4.30
CA ILE A 385 -9.60 -10.05 3.15
C ILE A 385 -9.02 -8.71 2.74
N PHE A 386 -8.65 -8.57 1.47
CA PHE A 386 -8.23 -7.29 0.89
C PHE A 386 -9.39 -6.64 0.13
N LEU A 387 -9.81 -5.45 0.55
CA LEU A 387 -10.77 -4.61 -0.15
C LEU A 387 -10.01 -3.46 -0.79
N ILE A 388 -9.89 -3.46 -2.11
CA ILE A 388 -9.00 -2.56 -2.85
C ILE A 388 -9.86 -1.56 -3.63
N ASP A 389 -10.01 -0.37 -3.06
CA ASP A 389 -10.83 0.71 -3.63
C ASP A 389 -10.06 1.51 -4.68
N GLU A 390 -10.78 2.08 -5.64
CA GLU A 390 -10.23 2.80 -6.80
C GLU A 390 -9.09 2.01 -7.49
N ALA A 391 -9.31 0.71 -7.60
CA ALA A 391 -8.29 -0.26 -8.02
C ALA A 391 -7.75 -0.03 -9.44
N HIS A 392 -8.39 0.83 -10.24
CA HIS A 392 -7.85 1.27 -11.53
C HIS A 392 -6.49 1.96 -11.39
N ASN A 393 -6.22 2.58 -10.22
CA ASN A 393 -4.93 3.23 -9.94
C ASN A 393 -3.81 2.22 -9.63
N MET A 394 -4.17 0.99 -9.24
CA MET A 394 -3.18 -0.02 -8.82
C MET A 394 -2.16 -0.36 -9.90
N VAL A 395 -2.54 -0.34 -11.19
CA VAL A 395 -1.63 -0.70 -12.29
C VAL A 395 -0.44 0.25 -12.35
N GLU A 396 -0.68 1.55 -12.44
CA GLU A 396 0.39 2.55 -12.51
C GLU A 396 1.15 2.66 -11.17
N ARG A 397 0.43 2.60 -10.04
CA ARG A 397 1.05 2.61 -8.71
C ARG A 397 1.98 1.41 -8.52
N SER A 398 1.56 0.22 -8.93
CA SER A 398 2.39 -0.98 -8.79
C SER A 398 3.61 -0.93 -9.72
N ARG A 399 3.46 -0.46 -10.97
CA ARG A 399 4.62 -0.21 -11.81
C ARG A 399 5.63 0.70 -11.15
N GLN A 400 5.19 1.79 -10.50
CA GLN A 400 6.06 2.71 -9.76
C GLN A 400 6.71 2.04 -8.54
N MET A 401 5.93 1.30 -7.71
CA MET A 401 6.43 0.60 -6.51
C MET A 401 7.52 -0.43 -6.84
N TYR A 402 7.36 -1.12 -7.97
CA TYR A 402 8.26 -2.18 -8.40
C TYR A 402 9.29 -1.73 -9.43
N SER A 403 9.41 -0.43 -9.69
CA SER A 403 10.47 0.16 -10.53
C SER A 403 11.45 0.94 -9.68
N ALA A 404 12.70 1.03 -10.17
CA ALA A 404 13.73 1.84 -9.53
C ALA A 404 14.64 2.48 -10.57
N GLN A 405 15.22 3.62 -10.22
CA GLN A 405 16.14 4.34 -11.09
C GLN A 405 17.28 4.96 -10.32
N VAL A 406 18.42 5.20 -11.00
CA VAL A 406 19.56 5.92 -10.46
C VAL A 406 20.12 6.86 -11.53
N TYR A 407 20.66 7.98 -11.10
CA TYR A 407 21.26 8.98 -12.00
C TYR A 407 22.78 9.02 -11.84
N LYS A 408 23.49 9.00 -12.96
CA LYS A 408 24.96 9.11 -12.97
C LYS A 408 25.45 10.35 -12.24
N GLU A 409 24.74 11.44 -12.33
CA GLU A 409 25.11 12.73 -11.77
C GLU A 409 25.17 12.69 -10.24
N ASP A 410 24.33 11.87 -9.58
CA ASP A 410 24.28 11.71 -8.13
C ASP A 410 25.55 11.00 -7.61
N PHE A 411 26.09 10.04 -8.36
CA PHE A 411 27.39 9.44 -8.05
C PHE A 411 28.52 10.45 -8.03
N LEU A 412 28.46 11.48 -8.88
CA LEU A 412 29.46 12.55 -8.90
C LEU A 412 29.30 13.51 -7.73
N THR A 413 28.06 13.81 -7.35
CA THR A 413 27.75 14.68 -6.22
C THR A 413 28.25 14.04 -4.93
N VAL A 414 27.86 12.78 -4.69
CA VAL A 414 28.31 12.04 -3.51
C VAL A 414 29.82 11.80 -3.50
N LYS A 415 30.44 11.57 -4.68
CA LYS A 415 31.91 11.46 -4.77
C LYS A 415 32.61 12.71 -4.27
N ARG A 416 32.10 13.93 -4.59
CA ARG A 416 32.72 15.20 -4.13
C ARG A 416 32.66 15.30 -2.61
N ILE A 417 31.54 14.93 -2.00
CA ILE A 417 31.36 14.92 -0.55
C ILE A 417 32.30 13.90 0.09
N MET A 418 32.27 12.65 -0.40
CA MET A 418 33.01 11.54 0.21
C MET A 418 34.52 11.62 0.02
N LYS A 419 35.03 12.45 -0.87
CA LYS A 419 36.46 12.67 -1.08
C LYS A 419 37.20 13.09 0.19
N GLU A 420 36.53 13.87 1.05
CA GLU A 420 37.11 14.38 2.30
C GLU A 420 36.92 13.41 3.48
N HIS A 421 36.03 12.39 3.33
CA HIS A 421 35.64 11.51 4.43
C HIS A 421 36.14 10.07 4.26
N SER A 422 36.15 9.53 3.04
CA SER A 422 36.52 8.12 2.81
C SER A 422 37.12 7.89 1.40
N ARG A 423 38.41 7.59 1.36
CA ARG A 423 39.10 7.28 0.09
C ARG A 423 38.62 5.98 -0.56
N SER A 424 38.11 5.01 0.24
CA SER A 424 37.57 3.74 -0.28
C SER A 424 36.24 3.98 -1.02
N ILE A 425 35.37 4.79 -0.43
CA ILE A 425 34.08 5.16 -1.03
C ILE A 425 34.30 6.03 -2.27
N GLU A 426 35.21 7.03 -2.19
CA GLU A 426 35.55 7.85 -3.35
C GLU A 426 35.96 6.99 -4.55
N LYS A 427 36.86 6.01 -4.35
CA LYS A 427 37.29 5.09 -5.42
C LYS A 427 36.16 4.20 -5.95
N ALA A 428 35.31 3.73 -5.09
CA ALA A 428 34.13 2.91 -5.50
C ALA A 428 33.17 3.75 -6.35
N LEU A 429 32.86 4.99 -5.93
CA LEU A 429 32.04 5.94 -6.68
C LEU A 429 32.67 6.29 -8.04
N GLU A 430 33.98 6.48 -8.08
CA GLU A 430 34.70 6.72 -9.33
C GLU A 430 34.58 5.54 -10.29
N LYS A 431 34.71 4.31 -9.79
CA LYS A 431 34.53 3.10 -10.60
C LYS A 431 33.12 3.03 -11.18
N CYS A 432 32.09 3.24 -10.34
CA CYS A 432 30.70 3.28 -10.79
C CYS A 432 30.48 4.37 -11.83
N ASN A 433 30.92 5.60 -11.56
CA ASN A 433 30.79 6.71 -12.51
C ASN A 433 31.49 6.44 -13.85
N LYS A 434 32.66 5.77 -13.85
CA LYS A 434 33.36 5.42 -15.10
C LYS A 434 32.55 4.45 -15.96
N ILE A 435 31.89 3.46 -15.35
CA ILE A 435 31.02 2.52 -16.05
C ILE A 435 29.82 3.30 -16.63
N LEU A 436 29.14 4.09 -15.80
CA LEU A 436 27.98 4.89 -16.21
C LEU A 436 28.32 5.90 -17.30
N LEU A 437 29.53 6.49 -17.26
CA LEU A 437 30.00 7.39 -18.32
C LEU A 437 30.20 6.66 -19.65
N GLY A 438 30.70 5.41 -19.61
CA GLY A 438 30.78 4.56 -20.79
C GLY A 438 29.39 4.33 -21.41
N MET A 439 28.43 3.91 -20.60
CA MET A 439 27.02 3.70 -21.04
C MET A 439 26.39 4.99 -21.59
N LYS A 440 26.63 6.15 -20.92
CA LYS A 440 26.13 7.45 -21.37
C LYS A 440 26.66 7.83 -22.76
N ARG A 441 27.93 7.48 -23.08
CA ARG A 441 28.52 7.79 -24.40
C ARG A 441 27.97 6.94 -25.53
N GLU A 442 27.51 5.74 -25.22
CA GLU A 442 26.91 4.79 -26.16
C GLU A 442 25.39 4.95 -26.26
N CYS A 443 24.75 5.61 -25.30
CA CYS A 443 23.32 5.85 -25.28
C CYS A 443 22.94 6.95 -26.28
N GLY A 444 21.95 6.63 -27.15
CA GLY A 444 21.27 7.63 -27.99
C GLY A 444 20.21 8.37 -27.15
N ASN A 445 18.94 8.29 -27.57
CA ASN A 445 17.81 8.79 -26.78
C ASN A 445 17.57 7.87 -25.58
N TYR A 446 17.44 6.58 -25.82
CA TYR A 446 17.41 5.52 -24.81
C TYR A 446 18.05 4.23 -25.35
N THR A 447 18.42 3.31 -24.46
CA THR A 447 18.98 2.00 -24.81
C THR A 447 18.45 0.94 -23.87
N VAL A 448 17.92 -0.16 -24.42
CA VAL A 448 17.47 -1.34 -23.65
C VAL A 448 18.62 -2.31 -23.46
N TYR A 449 18.70 -2.94 -22.30
CA TYR A 449 19.74 -3.92 -21.94
C TYR A 449 19.12 -5.23 -21.48
N ASP A 450 19.76 -6.33 -21.84
CA ASP A 450 19.39 -7.66 -21.32
C ASP A 450 19.84 -7.84 -19.86
N THR A 451 20.95 -7.19 -19.49
CA THR A 451 21.48 -7.23 -18.13
C THR A 451 22.38 -6.01 -17.86
N PHE A 452 22.42 -5.59 -16.60
CA PHE A 452 23.40 -4.60 -16.15
C PHE A 452 24.73 -5.23 -15.65
N GLY A 453 24.80 -6.57 -15.57
CA GLY A 453 26.03 -7.34 -15.38
C GLY A 453 26.97 -6.82 -14.28
N ASN A 454 28.24 -6.57 -14.63
CA ASN A 454 29.29 -6.17 -13.71
C ASN A 454 29.05 -4.82 -13.01
N MET A 455 28.13 -4.00 -13.51
CA MET A 455 27.80 -2.74 -12.89
C MET A 455 27.11 -2.95 -11.52
N VAL A 456 26.20 -3.90 -11.44
CA VAL A 456 25.45 -4.21 -10.21
C VAL A 456 26.42 -4.67 -9.10
N PHE A 457 27.42 -5.47 -9.41
CA PHE A 457 28.47 -5.84 -8.42
C PHE A 457 29.23 -4.62 -7.91
N SER A 458 29.44 -3.60 -8.77
CA SER A 458 30.09 -2.37 -8.35
C SER A 458 29.19 -1.53 -7.43
N PHE A 459 27.87 -1.54 -7.67
CA PHE A 459 26.86 -0.92 -6.82
C PHE A 459 26.74 -1.62 -5.46
N MET A 460 26.68 -2.95 -5.44
CA MET A 460 26.67 -3.76 -4.20
C MET A 460 27.89 -3.45 -3.33
N ARG A 461 29.09 -3.42 -3.94
CA ARG A 461 30.30 -3.05 -3.21
C ARG A 461 30.27 -1.62 -2.66
N LEU A 462 29.78 -0.67 -3.44
CA LEU A 462 29.61 0.72 -2.99
C LEU A 462 28.62 0.77 -1.81
N MET A 463 27.53 0.03 -1.90
CA MET A 463 26.52 -0.05 -0.86
C MET A 463 27.11 -0.54 0.46
N THR A 464 27.88 -1.63 0.44
CA THR A 464 28.57 -2.16 1.64
C THR A 464 29.48 -1.11 2.28
N LEU A 465 30.26 -0.39 1.47
CA LEU A 465 31.16 0.66 1.99
C LEU A 465 30.39 1.85 2.58
N LEU A 466 29.26 2.22 1.98
CA LEU A 466 28.39 3.27 2.52
C LEU A 466 27.74 2.84 3.83
N ASP A 467 27.24 1.60 3.91
CA ASP A 467 26.71 1.02 5.14
C ASP A 467 27.71 1.10 6.30
N GLU A 468 28.93 0.61 6.08
CA GLU A 468 30.00 0.63 7.09
C GLU A 468 30.37 2.04 7.53
N PHE A 469 30.35 2.98 6.60
CA PHE A 469 30.68 4.38 6.89
C PHE A 469 29.54 5.06 7.68
N LEU A 470 28.30 4.97 7.21
CA LEU A 470 27.15 5.64 7.81
C LEU A 470 26.82 5.13 9.23
N GLN A 471 27.14 3.87 9.52
CA GLN A 471 27.00 3.31 10.88
C GLN A 471 27.97 3.95 11.90
N LYS A 472 29.12 4.43 11.43
CA LYS A 472 30.19 5.01 12.28
C LYS A 472 30.22 6.53 12.24
N ALA A 473 29.62 7.12 11.20
CA ALA A 473 29.69 8.55 10.96
C ALA A 473 28.73 9.33 11.85
N ASN A 474 29.23 10.33 12.52
CA ASN A 474 28.44 11.41 13.12
C ASN A 474 27.97 12.39 12.03
N GLU A 475 27.47 13.57 12.43
CA GLU A 475 27.14 14.63 11.50
C GLU A 475 28.37 15.08 10.68
N PHE A 476 28.15 15.27 9.37
CA PHE A 476 29.15 15.81 8.44
C PHE A 476 28.47 16.62 7.32
N PRO A 477 29.15 17.57 6.71
CA PRO A 477 28.60 18.38 5.62
C PRO A 477 28.16 17.50 4.44
N GLY A 478 26.90 17.67 3.97
CA GLY A 478 26.33 16.88 2.87
C GLY A 478 25.82 15.50 3.26
N LYS A 479 25.68 15.19 4.55
CA LYS A 479 25.11 13.91 5.03
C LYS A 479 23.76 13.60 4.40
N LYS A 480 22.90 14.61 4.29
CA LYS A 480 21.58 14.45 3.66
C LYS A 480 21.67 13.93 2.23
N ASP A 481 22.50 14.55 1.39
CA ASP A 481 22.68 14.14 0.00
C ASP A 481 23.22 12.69 -0.10
N VAL A 482 24.14 12.33 0.82
CA VAL A 482 24.68 10.96 0.89
C VAL A 482 23.61 9.97 1.33
N MET A 483 22.75 10.32 2.29
CA MET A 483 21.65 9.48 2.75
C MET A 483 20.58 9.29 1.67
N ASP A 484 20.20 10.36 0.98
CA ASP A 484 19.21 10.30 -0.10
C ASP A 484 19.71 9.38 -1.22
N PHE A 485 20.96 9.56 -1.64
CA PHE A 485 21.62 8.67 -2.61
C PHE A 485 21.73 7.23 -2.11
N TYR A 486 22.06 7.03 -0.84
CA TYR A 486 22.12 5.70 -0.23
C TYR A 486 20.76 4.97 -0.32
N PHE A 487 19.67 5.65 -0.01
CA PHE A 487 18.33 5.05 -0.09
C PHE A 487 17.90 4.78 -1.54
N GLU A 488 18.24 5.66 -2.48
CA GLU A 488 17.96 5.43 -3.91
C GLU A 488 18.76 4.22 -4.45
N LEU A 489 20.03 4.13 -4.15
CA LEU A 489 20.87 2.99 -4.56
C LEU A 489 20.41 1.69 -3.92
N ARG A 490 20.01 1.72 -2.64
CA ARG A 490 19.46 0.58 -1.94
C ARG A 490 18.14 0.14 -2.57
N ASN A 491 17.25 1.08 -2.88
CA ASN A 491 16.00 0.77 -3.59
C ASN A 491 16.28 0.13 -4.95
N PHE A 492 17.23 0.65 -5.71
CA PHE A 492 17.62 0.10 -6.99
C PHE A 492 18.10 -1.35 -6.87
N LEU A 493 18.93 -1.67 -5.88
CA LEU A 493 19.40 -3.03 -5.63
C LEU A 493 18.28 -3.96 -5.15
N ASN A 494 17.39 -3.50 -4.28
CA ASN A 494 16.23 -4.27 -3.83
C ASN A 494 15.28 -4.62 -4.99
N ILE A 495 15.08 -3.69 -5.93
CA ILE A 495 14.27 -3.94 -7.12
C ILE A 495 15.02 -4.83 -8.10
N TYR A 496 16.36 -4.71 -8.22
CA TYR A 496 17.15 -5.59 -9.08
C TYR A 496 17.01 -7.06 -8.70
N ASP A 497 16.87 -7.39 -7.43
CA ASP A 497 16.62 -8.75 -6.93
C ASP A 497 15.24 -9.30 -7.34
N LEU A 498 14.32 -8.44 -7.78
CA LEU A 498 12.98 -8.81 -8.26
C LEU A 498 12.89 -8.92 -9.79
N VAL A 499 13.96 -8.54 -10.51
CA VAL A 499 13.96 -8.49 -11.99
C VAL A 499 13.79 -9.89 -12.58
N ASP A 500 12.78 -10.01 -13.43
CA ASP A 500 12.46 -11.20 -14.24
C ASP A 500 12.00 -10.77 -15.64
N GLU A 501 11.35 -11.64 -16.40
CA GLU A 501 10.82 -11.37 -17.74
C GLU A 501 9.76 -10.27 -17.82
N HIS A 502 9.20 -9.84 -16.66
CA HIS A 502 8.21 -8.76 -16.58
C HIS A 502 8.86 -7.38 -16.46
N TYR A 503 10.19 -7.30 -16.52
CA TYR A 503 10.95 -6.07 -16.42
C TYR A 503 11.67 -5.73 -17.71
N VAL A 504 11.84 -4.42 -17.98
CA VAL A 504 12.73 -3.89 -18.99
C VAL A 504 13.79 -3.02 -18.31
N MET A 505 15.05 -3.37 -18.51
CA MET A 505 16.19 -2.58 -18.06
C MET A 505 16.62 -1.63 -19.16
N TYR A 506 16.64 -0.34 -18.88
CA TYR A 506 17.04 0.65 -19.90
C TYR A 506 17.77 1.84 -19.31
N SER A 507 18.51 2.54 -20.17
CA SER A 507 19.07 3.86 -19.88
C SER A 507 18.44 4.91 -20.78
N GLU A 508 18.40 6.14 -20.29
CA GLU A 508 17.84 7.29 -20.98
C GLU A 508 18.67 8.53 -20.71
N LEU A 509 18.86 9.35 -21.75
CA LEU A 509 19.40 10.68 -21.62
C LEU A 509 18.22 11.66 -21.54
N GLU A 510 17.98 12.19 -20.33
CA GLU A 510 16.88 13.13 -20.11
C GLU A 510 17.12 14.48 -20.76
N ALA A 511 16.07 15.27 -20.94
CA ALA A 511 16.11 16.58 -21.60
C ALA A 511 17.03 17.59 -20.88
N ASP A 512 17.25 17.44 -19.57
CA ASP A 512 18.17 18.25 -18.78
C ASP A 512 19.63 17.77 -18.85
N GLY A 513 19.90 16.72 -19.63
CA GLY A 513 21.23 16.13 -19.82
C GLY A 513 21.66 15.13 -18.76
N ARG A 514 20.83 14.81 -17.77
CA ARG A 514 21.10 13.73 -16.80
C ARG A 514 20.98 12.36 -17.48
N PHE A 515 21.80 11.43 -17.04
CA PHE A 515 21.79 10.06 -17.52
C PHE A 515 21.20 9.14 -16.47
N MET A 516 20.05 8.57 -16.82
CA MET A 516 19.27 7.67 -15.98
C MET A 516 19.50 6.21 -16.35
N LEU A 517 19.61 5.34 -15.35
CA LEU A 517 19.37 3.91 -15.49
C LEU A 517 18.09 3.54 -14.78
N LYS A 518 17.22 2.74 -15.42
CA LYS A 518 15.95 2.32 -14.85
C LYS A 518 15.73 0.82 -14.97
N LEU A 519 15.22 0.26 -13.88
CA LEU A 519 14.59 -1.05 -13.79
C LEU A 519 13.09 -0.79 -13.88
N PHE A 520 12.49 -1.05 -15.02
CA PHE A 520 11.08 -0.74 -15.27
C PHE A 520 10.24 -2.01 -15.20
N CYS A 521 9.39 -2.10 -14.17
CA CYS A 521 8.39 -3.16 -14.04
C CYS A 521 7.25 -2.89 -15.04
N VAL A 522 7.23 -3.58 -16.15
CA VAL A 522 6.21 -3.45 -17.20
C VAL A 522 4.92 -4.16 -16.79
N ASP A 523 5.05 -5.37 -16.23
CA ASP A 523 3.94 -6.18 -15.74
C ASP A 523 4.10 -6.46 -14.23
N PRO A 524 3.32 -5.79 -13.36
CA PRO A 524 3.42 -5.97 -11.92
C PRO A 524 2.63 -7.17 -11.38
N SER A 525 1.93 -7.93 -12.23
CA SER A 525 0.96 -8.96 -11.82
C SER A 525 1.55 -10.02 -10.90
N LEU A 526 2.76 -10.49 -11.16
CA LEU A 526 3.45 -11.49 -10.33
C LEU A 526 3.76 -10.96 -8.93
N ASN A 527 4.27 -9.73 -8.86
CA ASN A 527 4.63 -9.11 -7.59
C ASN A 527 3.38 -8.81 -6.73
N ILE A 528 2.31 -8.33 -7.35
CA ILE A 528 1.01 -8.14 -6.69
C ILE A 528 0.47 -9.49 -6.20
N GLN A 529 0.50 -10.52 -7.03
CA GLN A 529 -0.02 -11.84 -6.67
C GLN A 529 0.72 -12.44 -5.46
N LYS A 530 2.05 -12.30 -5.38
CA LYS A 530 2.83 -12.72 -4.21
C LYS A 530 2.32 -12.09 -2.90
N ARG A 531 1.87 -10.83 -2.95
CA ARG A 531 1.27 -10.15 -1.79
C ARG A 531 -0.16 -10.58 -1.52
N LEU A 532 -0.98 -10.76 -2.55
CA LEU A 532 -2.35 -11.26 -2.41
C LEU A 532 -2.40 -12.69 -1.83
N ASP A 533 -1.41 -13.53 -2.13
CA ASP A 533 -1.29 -14.88 -1.59
C ASP A 533 -0.95 -14.92 -0.10
N LYS A 534 -0.70 -13.77 0.53
CA LYS A 534 -0.59 -13.61 1.99
C LYS A 534 -1.95 -13.61 2.69
N GLY A 535 -3.05 -13.40 1.95
CA GLY A 535 -4.42 -13.44 2.43
C GLY A 535 -5.26 -14.52 1.73
N LYS A 536 -6.55 -14.58 2.07
CA LYS A 536 -7.50 -15.56 1.53
C LYS A 536 -8.25 -15.07 0.29
N SER A 537 -8.63 -13.79 0.25
CA SER A 537 -9.47 -13.23 -0.81
C SER A 537 -9.16 -11.75 -1.03
N ALA A 538 -9.39 -11.28 -2.25
CA ALA A 538 -9.33 -9.86 -2.54
C ALA A 538 -10.48 -9.41 -3.46
N VAL A 539 -10.99 -8.22 -3.20
CA VAL A 539 -12.01 -7.55 -4.00
C VAL A 539 -11.43 -6.25 -4.52
N PHE A 540 -11.17 -6.19 -5.82
CA PHE A 540 -10.77 -4.99 -6.54
C PHE A 540 -12.03 -4.32 -7.06
N PHE A 541 -12.24 -3.05 -6.74
CA PHE A 541 -13.43 -2.35 -7.20
C PHE A 541 -13.13 -0.92 -7.62
N SER A 542 -13.84 -0.48 -8.67
CA SER A 542 -13.73 0.86 -9.22
C SER A 542 -14.93 1.19 -10.11
N ALA A 543 -15.17 2.48 -10.32
CA ALA A 543 -16.14 2.97 -11.29
C ALA A 543 -15.64 2.86 -12.75
N THR A 544 -14.33 2.83 -12.97
CA THR A 544 -13.71 2.92 -14.31
C THR A 544 -12.83 1.70 -14.62
N PHE A 545 -13.34 0.49 -14.34
CA PHE A 545 -12.59 -0.77 -14.46
C PHE A 545 -12.77 -1.43 -15.84
N LEU A 546 -12.60 -0.64 -16.90
CA LEU A 546 -12.79 -1.08 -18.28
C LEU A 546 -11.51 -0.89 -19.13
N PRO A 547 -11.16 -1.87 -19.99
CA PRO A 547 -11.76 -3.22 -20.05
C PRO A 547 -11.26 -4.08 -18.89
N VAL A 548 -12.13 -4.85 -18.30
CA VAL A 548 -11.83 -5.63 -17.07
C VAL A 548 -10.68 -6.61 -17.25
N ASN A 549 -10.51 -7.19 -18.44
CA ASN A 549 -9.43 -8.14 -18.73
C ASN A 549 -8.04 -7.50 -18.69
N TYR A 550 -7.91 -6.23 -19.05
CA TYR A 550 -6.68 -5.47 -18.89
C TYR A 550 -6.26 -5.41 -17.42
N TYR A 551 -7.19 -5.05 -16.55
CA TYR A 551 -6.91 -5.00 -15.11
C TYR A 551 -6.65 -6.37 -14.51
N LYS A 552 -7.43 -7.39 -14.91
CA LYS A 552 -7.21 -8.76 -14.44
C LYS A 552 -5.82 -9.27 -14.79
N SER A 553 -5.33 -9.04 -16.00
CA SER A 553 -4.01 -9.50 -16.45
C SER A 553 -2.86 -8.81 -15.70
N LEU A 554 -3.03 -7.54 -15.32
CA LEU A 554 -1.98 -6.74 -14.67
C LEU A 554 -1.99 -6.77 -13.14
N LEU A 555 -3.11 -7.20 -12.53
CA LEU A 555 -3.27 -7.20 -11.07
C LEU A 555 -3.30 -8.61 -10.49
N SER A 556 -3.30 -9.66 -11.32
CA SER A 556 -3.27 -11.04 -10.84
C SER A 556 -2.79 -12.00 -11.91
N THR A 557 -2.04 -13.01 -11.52
CA THR A 557 -1.64 -14.13 -12.39
C THR A 557 -2.67 -15.27 -12.42
N LYS A 558 -3.68 -15.25 -11.54
CA LYS A 558 -4.72 -16.31 -11.47
C LYS A 558 -5.73 -16.13 -12.59
N LYS A 559 -6.02 -17.21 -13.33
CA LYS A 559 -6.95 -17.19 -14.46
C LYS A 559 -8.41 -17.37 -14.06
N ASP A 560 -8.67 -17.94 -12.90
CA ASP A 560 -10.00 -18.29 -12.37
C ASP A 560 -10.63 -17.19 -11.48
N ASN A 561 -10.17 -15.95 -11.64
CA ASN A 561 -10.71 -14.78 -10.97
C ASN A 561 -12.09 -14.41 -11.51
N TYR A 562 -12.96 -13.96 -10.62
CA TYR A 562 -14.29 -13.48 -10.99
C TYR A 562 -14.24 -12.02 -11.49
N ALA A 563 -15.20 -11.71 -12.34
CA ALA A 563 -15.45 -10.32 -12.75
C ALA A 563 -16.96 -10.08 -12.77
N ILE A 564 -17.39 -8.97 -12.19
CA ILE A 564 -18.79 -8.56 -12.18
C ILE A 564 -18.94 -7.11 -12.62
N TYR A 565 -20.07 -6.82 -13.21
CA TYR A 565 -20.52 -5.48 -13.54
C TYR A 565 -21.78 -5.17 -12.71
N ALA A 566 -21.71 -4.12 -11.89
CA ALA A 566 -22.87 -3.62 -11.16
C ALA A 566 -23.65 -2.66 -12.06
N ASP A 567 -24.94 -2.94 -12.24
CA ASP A 567 -25.80 -2.05 -13.02
C ASP A 567 -25.91 -0.67 -12.33
N SER A 568 -25.94 0.38 -13.13
CA SER A 568 -26.15 1.74 -12.63
C SER A 568 -27.57 1.89 -12.08
N THR A 569 -27.70 2.52 -10.94
CA THR A 569 -29.01 2.88 -10.36
C THR A 569 -29.53 4.22 -10.89
N PHE A 570 -28.77 4.86 -11.76
CA PHE A 570 -29.06 6.18 -12.30
C PHE A 570 -30.03 6.11 -13.48
N ASP A 571 -31.01 7.04 -13.51
CA ASP A 571 -31.93 7.20 -14.66
C ASP A 571 -31.21 7.90 -15.82
N SER A 572 -31.00 7.18 -16.92
CA SER A 572 -30.30 7.70 -18.10
C SER A 572 -30.98 8.94 -18.71
N LYS A 573 -32.28 9.15 -18.46
CA LYS A 573 -32.99 10.33 -18.92
C LYS A 573 -32.51 11.63 -18.26
N LYS A 574 -31.98 11.55 -17.06
CA LYS A 574 -31.39 12.70 -16.34
C LYS A 574 -29.99 13.08 -16.87
N ARG A 575 -29.46 12.39 -17.86
CA ARG A 575 -28.15 12.66 -18.45
C ARG A 575 -28.24 12.77 -19.97
N LEU A 576 -27.68 13.84 -20.53
CA LEU A 576 -27.34 13.88 -21.95
C LEU A 576 -25.89 13.48 -22.14
N LEU A 577 -25.63 12.40 -22.89
CA LEU A 577 -24.28 12.06 -23.38
C LEU A 577 -24.20 12.32 -24.88
N ALA A 578 -23.44 13.32 -25.26
CA ALA A 578 -23.20 13.68 -26.66
C ALA A 578 -21.73 13.50 -27.05
N MET A 579 -21.49 13.06 -28.26
CA MET A 579 -20.14 12.82 -28.80
C MET A 579 -20.00 13.51 -30.16
N ALA A 580 -18.99 14.36 -30.30
CA ALA A 580 -18.72 15.10 -31.53
C ALA A 580 -18.20 14.20 -32.67
N THR A 581 -18.67 14.49 -33.91
CA THR A 581 -18.30 13.74 -35.12
C THR A 581 -17.38 14.52 -36.07
N ASP A 582 -17.22 15.85 -35.86
CA ASP A 582 -16.54 16.78 -36.73
C ASP A 582 -15.38 17.56 -36.10
N VAL A 583 -14.89 17.11 -34.92
CA VAL A 583 -13.76 17.71 -34.21
C VAL A 583 -12.68 16.68 -33.94
N SER A 584 -11.40 17.04 -34.01
CA SER A 584 -10.29 16.16 -33.80
C SER A 584 -9.16 16.81 -32.99
N THR A 585 -8.68 16.14 -31.97
CA THR A 585 -7.53 16.59 -31.19
C THR A 585 -6.19 15.91 -31.60
N ARG A 586 -6.20 15.20 -32.72
CA ARG A 586 -4.98 14.59 -33.31
C ARG A 586 -3.89 15.62 -33.52
N TYR A 587 -2.64 15.31 -33.19
CA TYR A 587 -1.53 16.25 -33.33
C TYR A 587 -1.44 16.87 -34.74
N THR A 588 -1.65 16.04 -35.79
CA THR A 588 -1.59 16.45 -37.18
C THR A 588 -2.72 17.38 -37.61
N ARG A 589 -3.79 17.49 -36.82
CA ARG A 589 -4.95 18.34 -37.09
C ARG A 589 -5.03 19.57 -36.20
N ARG A 590 -4.12 19.72 -35.26
CA ARG A 590 -4.09 20.89 -34.34
C ARG A 590 -3.83 22.17 -35.12
N SER A 591 -4.78 23.04 -35.08
CA SER A 591 -4.75 24.35 -35.78
C SER A 591 -5.66 25.34 -35.04
N ARG A 592 -5.48 26.64 -35.30
CA ARG A 592 -6.37 27.68 -34.74
C ARG A 592 -7.84 27.42 -35.07
N SER A 593 -8.14 26.98 -36.29
CA SER A 593 -9.52 26.68 -36.72
C SER A 593 -10.13 25.50 -35.94
N GLU A 594 -9.33 24.49 -35.59
CA GLU A 594 -9.81 23.38 -34.77
C GLU A 594 -10.03 23.83 -33.32
N TYR A 595 -9.17 24.69 -32.79
CA TYR A 595 -9.34 25.25 -31.44
C TYR A 595 -10.54 26.21 -31.38
N GLU A 596 -10.79 26.98 -32.43
CA GLU A 596 -12.01 27.80 -32.58
C GLU A 596 -13.28 26.95 -32.59
N ARG A 597 -13.23 25.77 -33.23
CA ARG A 597 -14.32 24.79 -33.21
C ARG A 597 -14.57 24.26 -31.82
N ILE A 598 -13.51 23.85 -31.10
CA ILE A 598 -13.61 23.40 -29.70
C ILE A 598 -14.22 24.50 -28.83
N ALA A 599 -13.73 25.75 -28.91
CA ALA A 599 -14.29 26.89 -28.18
C ALA A 599 -15.77 27.13 -28.52
N GLY A 600 -16.14 26.99 -29.81
CA GLY A 600 -17.53 27.08 -30.26
C GLY A 600 -18.43 25.99 -29.68
N TYR A 601 -17.94 24.74 -29.57
CA TYR A 601 -18.68 23.66 -28.92
C TYR A 601 -18.91 23.96 -27.45
N ILE A 602 -17.86 24.41 -26.74
CA ILE A 602 -17.97 24.78 -25.33
C ILE A 602 -19.05 25.83 -25.16
N ASN A 603 -18.97 26.93 -25.93
CA ASN A 603 -19.95 28.00 -25.85
C ASN A 603 -21.36 27.53 -26.18
N ALA A 604 -21.56 26.77 -27.26
CA ALA A 604 -22.86 26.27 -27.66
C ALA A 604 -23.55 25.38 -26.59
N VAL A 605 -22.78 24.74 -25.70
CA VAL A 605 -23.32 23.96 -24.60
C VAL A 605 -23.62 24.82 -23.37
N VAL A 606 -22.66 25.65 -22.95
CA VAL A 606 -22.72 26.33 -21.65
C VAL A 606 -23.70 27.50 -21.65
N THR A 607 -24.11 27.98 -22.82
CA THR A 607 -25.11 29.04 -22.97
C THR A 607 -26.55 28.54 -22.91
N GLN A 608 -26.80 27.22 -22.93
CA GLN A 608 -28.18 26.69 -22.93
C GLN A 608 -28.80 26.63 -21.52
N LYS A 609 -28.00 26.63 -20.45
CA LYS A 609 -28.48 26.71 -19.07
C LYS A 609 -27.41 27.36 -18.21
N ILE A 610 -27.84 28.36 -17.40
CA ILE A 610 -26.95 28.94 -16.38
C ILE A 610 -26.60 27.89 -15.34
N GLY A 611 -25.32 27.81 -14.99
CA GLY A 611 -24.79 26.87 -14.01
C GLY A 611 -23.28 26.64 -14.16
N ASN A 612 -22.75 25.63 -13.51
CA ASN A 612 -21.32 25.37 -13.46
C ASN A 612 -20.93 24.24 -14.41
N TYR A 613 -19.93 24.49 -15.23
CA TYR A 613 -19.41 23.55 -16.21
C TYR A 613 -17.90 23.35 -16.02
N MET A 614 -17.42 22.12 -16.22
CA MET A 614 -16.01 21.81 -16.21
C MET A 614 -15.57 21.25 -17.56
N VAL A 615 -14.49 21.82 -18.12
CA VAL A 615 -13.90 21.42 -19.40
C VAL A 615 -12.54 20.81 -19.14
N PHE A 616 -12.34 19.55 -19.55
CA PHE A 616 -11.10 18.81 -19.32
C PHE A 616 -10.27 18.71 -20.59
N PHE A 617 -9.03 19.18 -20.51
CA PHE A 617 -8.09 19.20 -21.63
C PHE A 617 -6.96 18.17 -21.46
N PRO A 618 -6.34 17.66 -22.53
CA PRO A 618 -5.23 16.72 -22.48
C PRO A 618 -3.89 17.34 -22.06
N SER A 619 -3.75 18.66 -22.11
CA SER A 619 -2.53 19.37 -21.73
C SER A 619 -2.80 20.84 -21.43
N TYR A 620 -1.95 21.45 -20.58
CA TYR A 620 -1.98 22.89 -20.29
C TYR A 620 -1.84 23.76 -21.54
N LYS A 621 -0.99 23.32 -22.50
CA LYS A 621 -0.83 24.07 -23.76
C LYS A 621 -2.14 24.16 -24.53
N MET A 622 -2.83 23.05 -24.76
CA MET A 622 -4.11 23.07 -25.47
C MET A 622 -5.18 23.82 -24.69
N MET A 623 -5.21 23.67 -23.36
CA MET A 623 -6.12 24.41 -22.50
C MET A 623 -5.95 25.92 -22.67
N ASN A 624 -4.71 26.42 -22.59
CA ASN A 624 -4.42 27.83 -22.72
C ASN A 624 -4.71 28.34 -24.15
N ASP A 625 -4.29 27.58 -25.20
CA ASP A 625 -4.54 27.96 -26.58
C ASP A 625 -6.06 28.10 -26.89
N VAL A 626 -6.91 27.22 -26.31
CA VAL A 626 -8.37 27.29 -26.43
C VAL A 626 -8.95 28.38 -25.52
N ALA A 627 -8.41 28.60 -24.33
CA ALA A 627 -8.85 29.63 -23.41
C ALA A 627 -8.67 31.04 -24.01
N ASP A 628 -7.53 31.29 -24.66
CA ASP A 628 -7.26 32.55 -25.33
C ASP A 628 -8.33 32.84 -26.42
N ILE A 629 -8.65 31.84 -27.22
CA ILE A 629 -9.69 31.94 -28.26
C ILE A 629 -11.09 32.10 -27.64
N TYR A 630 -11.36 31.38 -26.55
CA TYR A 630 -12.63 31.48 -25.86
C TYR A 630 -12.84 32.88 -25.25
N CYS A 631 -11.82 33.44 -24.61
CA CYS A 631 -11.85 34.81 -24.13
C CYS A 631 -12.00 35.84 -25.26
N GLU A 632 -11.30 35.65 -26.39
CA GLU A 632 -11.41 36.55 -27.55
C GLU A 632 -12.85 36.62 -28.09
N LYS A 633 -13.58 35.49 -28.08
CA LYS A 633 -14.89 35.38 -28.75
C LYS A 633 -16.10 35.42 -27.84
N TYR A 634 -15.97 34.96 -26.56
CA TYR A 634 -17.09 34.63 -25.68
C TYR A 634 -16.95 35.17 -24.25
N ALA A 635 -15.99 36.07 -23.97
CA ALA A 635 -15.71 36.58 -22.62
C ALA A 635 -16.93 37.25 -21.92
N ASP A 636 -17.81 37.84 -22.67
CA ASP A 636 -18.98 38.56 -22.10
C ASP A 636 -20.12 37.62 -21.70
N GLU A 637 -20.15 36.40 -22.21
CA GLU A 637 -21.24 35.43 -22.04
C GLU A 637 -21.12 34.60 -20.76
N THR A 638 -19.89 34.31 -20.32
CA THR A 638 -19.63 33.39 -19.21
C THR A 638 -18.45 33.85 -18.34
N GLU A 639 -18.35 33.33 -17.12
CA GLU A 639 -17.17 33.52 -16.30
C GLU A 639 -16.21 32.35 -16.55
N LEU A 640 -14.96 32.62 -16.97
CA LEU A 640 -13.94 31.63 -17.24
C LEU A 640 -12.95 31.52 -16.07
N MET A 641 -12.68 30.29 -15.61
CA MET A 641 -11.71 30.00 -14.59
C MET A 641 -10.72 28.93 -15.09
N LEU A 642 -9.42 29.13 -14.89
CA LEU A 642 -8.38 28.22 -15.39
C LEU A 642 -7.61 27.55 -14.25
N GLN A 643 -7.39 26.23 -14.37
CA GLN A 643 -6.50 25.50 -13.48
C GLN A 643 -5.05 26.00 -13.65
N LYS A 644 -4.39 26.40 -12.56
CA LYS A 644 -2.97 26.75 -12.55
C LYS A 644 -2.09 25.50 -12.37
N ASN A 645 -0.84 25.61 -12.82
CA ASN A 645 0.19 24.61 -12.48
C ASN A 645 0.53 24.68 -10.99
N ASN A 646 0.75 23.51 -10.37
CA ASN A 646 1.25 23.40 -8.99
C ASN A 646 0.42 24.15 -7.94
N MET A 647 -0.92 24.07 -8.03
CA MET A 647 -1.82 24.68 -7.05
C MET A 647 -1.59 24.04 -5.65
N SER A 648 -1.46 24.89 -4.64
CA SER A 648 -1.50 24.50 -3.24
C SER A 648 -2.87 23.93 -2.84
N GLU A 649 -2.97 23.31 -1.67
CA GLU A 649 -4.24 22.78 -1.15
C GLU A 649 -5.28 23.89 -0.96
N ALA A 650 -4.87 25.02 -0.40
CA ALA A 650 -5.73 26.20 -0.24
C ALA A 650 -6.24 26.77 -1.59
N GLU A 651 -5.37 26.86 -2.61
CA GLU A 651 -5.79 27.30 -3.94
C GLU A 651 -6.77 26.32 -4.60
N ARG A 652 -6.68 25.02 -4.29
CA ARG A 652 -7.63 24.00 -4.77
C ARG A 652 -8.99 24.17 -4.10
N GLU A 653 -9.02 24.40 -2.79
CA GLU A 653 -10.25 24.65 -2.05
C GLU A 653 -10.92 25.92 -2.55
N GLU A 654 -10.19 27.02 -2.71
CA GLU A 654 -10.70 28.27 -3.29
C GLU A 654 -11.28 28.06 -4.69
N PHE A 655 -10.61 27.25 -5.54
CA PHE A 655 -11.11 26.91 -6.87
C PHE A 655 -12.44 26.15 -6.80
N LEU A 656 -12.60 25.22 -5.86
CA LEU A 656 -13.80 24.40 -5.70
C LEU A 656 -14.95 25.17 -5.03
N ASP A 657 -14.66 26.11 -4.16
CA ASP A 657 -15.66 26.96 -3.49
C ASP A 657 -16.38 27.88 -4.45
N ARG A 658 -15.79 28.13 -5.63
CA ARG A 658 -16.46 28.90 -6.71
C ARG A 658 -17.64 28.14 -7.32
N PHE A 659 -17.71 26.82 -7.16
CA PHE A 659 -18.83 26.01 -7.65
C PHE A 659 -20.00 26.08 -6.65
N SER A 660 -20.84 27.07 -6.79
CA SER A 660 -22.05 27.23 -5.98
C SER A 660 -23.26 26.57 -6.63
N GLU A 661 -24.24 26.11 -5.86
CA GLU A 661 -25.51 25.58 -6.37
C GLU A 661 -26.37 26.73 -6.98
N GLU A 662 -26.27 27.92 -6.43
CA GLU A 662 -26.96 29.13 -6.93
C GLU A 662 -25.92 30.01 -7.62
N SER A 663 -26.11 30.27 -8.91
CA SER A 663 -25.26 31.16 -9.70
C SER A 663 -26.11 32.03 -10.64
N ASP A 664 -25.88 33.31 -10.61
CA ASP A 664 -26.53 34.29 -11.53
C ASP A 664 -25.86 34.28 -12.91
N ARG A 665 -24.70 33.67 -13.05
CA ARG A 665 -23.90 33.61 -14.27
C ARG A 665 -23.25 32.23 -14.46
N THR A 666 -23.15 31.82 -15.72
CA THR A 666 -22.49 30.55 -16.02
C THR A 666 -20.99 30.59 -15.71
N LEU A 667 -20.52 29.65 -14.86
CA LEU A 667 -19.11 29.40 -14.57
C LEU A 667 -18.58 28.28 -15.47
N VAL A 668 -17.50 28.55 -16.21
CA VAL A 668 -16.80 27.59 -17.05
C VAL A 668 -15.38 27.40 -16.52
N ALA A 669 -15.11 26.28 -15.90
CA ALA A 669 -13.80 25.97 -15.36
C ALA A 669 -13.02 25.04 -16.29
N PHE A 670 -11.83 25.45 -16.70
CA PHE A 670 -10.93 24.64 -17.52
C PHE A 670 -9.91 23.93 -16.65
N GLY A 671 -9.78 22.62 -16.83
CA GLY A 671 -8.85 21.77 -16.08
C GLY A 671 -8.19 20.71 -16.95
N ILE A 672 -7.25 19.97 -16.36
CA ILE A 672 -6.47 18.94 -17.06
C ILE A 672 -7.03 17.55 -16.73
N MET A 673 -7.24 16.73 -17.77
CA MET A 673 -7.60 15.32 -17.60
C MET A 673 -6.55 14.54 -16.81
N GLY A 674 -6.99 13.79 -15.77
CA GLY A 674 -6.08 13.08 -14.88
C GLY A 674 -5.27 13.99 -13.95
N GLY A 675 -5.56 15.30 -13.94
CA GLY A 675 -5.05 16.26 -12.97
C GLY A 675 -5.86 16.25 -11.67
N ILE A 676 -5.53 17.23 -10.80
CA ILE A 676 -6.09 17.36 -9.44
C ILE A 676 -7.63 17.48 -9.39
N PHE A 677 -8.27 17.94 -10.46
CA PHE A 677 -9.73 18.05 -10.60
C PHE A 677 -10.35 16.90 -11.42
N GLY A 678 -9.54 16.12 -12.11
CA GLY A 678 -9.99 14.89 -12.81
C GLY A 678 -10.35 13.78 -11.83
N GLU A 679 -9.82 13.82 -10.61
CA GLU A 679 -10.02 12.82 -9.57
C GLU A 679 -10.20 13.46 -8.19
N GLY A 680 -11.05 12.86 -7.34
CA GLY A 680 -11.12 13.25 -5.92
C GLY A 680 -11.91 14.49 -5.58
N ILE A 681 -12.65 15.11 -6.51
CA ILE A 681 -13.61 16.20 -6.21
C ILE A 681 -15.02 15.63 -6.09
N ASP A 682 -15.81 16.18 -5.18
CA ASP A 682 -17.19 15.77 -4.91
C ASP A 682 -18.11 17.00 -5.02
N LEU A 683 -18.48 17.32 -6.26
CA LEU A 683 -19.44 18.38 -6.58
C LEU A 683 -20.79 17.72 -6.84
N LYS A 684 -21.66 17.69 -5.84
CA LYS A 684 -23.01 17.11 -5.88
C LYS A 684 -24.04 18.16 -6.30
N ASN A 685 -25.20 17.66 -6.75
CA ASN A 685 -26.36 18.48 -7.15
C ASN A 685 -25.98 19.48 -8.25
N ASP A 686 -26.55 20.66 -8.21
CA ASP A 686 -26.34 21.70 -9.21
C ASP A 686 -24.97 22.43 -9.13
N ARG A 687 -24.09 21.98 -8.22
CA ARG A 687 -22.70 22.46 -8.17
C ARG A 687 -21.90 22.11 -9.44
N LEU A 688 -22.29 21.10 -10.21
CA LEU A 688 -21.70 20.77 -11.52
C LEU A 688 -22.75 20.16 -12.44
N ILE A 689 -23.24 20.91 -13.41
CA ILE A 689 -24.29 20.47 -14.34
C ILE A 689 -23.77 20.03 -15.70
N GLY A 690 -22.46 20.20 -15.98
CA GLY A 690 -21.90 19.75 -17.25
C GLY A 690 -20.41 19.48 -17.22
N ALA A 691 -20.00 18.42 -17.94
CA ALA A 691 -18.59 18.11 -18.20
C ALA A 691 -18.33 17.99 -19.70
N ILE A 692 -17.31 18.69 -20.17
CA ILE A 692 -16.84 18.64 -21.55
C ILE A 692 -15.45 18.07 -21.57
N VAL A 693 -15.24 16.98 -22.28
CA VAL A 693 -13.95 16.27 -22.35
C VAL A 693 -13.34 16.45 -23.74
N VAL A 694 -12.23 17.17 -23.80
CA VAL A 694 -11.53 17.47 -25.05
C VAL A 694 -10.46 16.43 -25.33
N GLY A 695 -10.70 15.59 -26.35
CA GLY A 695 -9.79 14.54 -26.76
C GLY A 695 -9.89 13.25 -25.98
N THR A 696 -9.19 12.24 -26.45
CA THR A 696 -9.28 10.84 -25.97
C THR A 696 -8.39 10.52 -24.77
N GLY A 697 -7.81 11.53 -24.12
CA GLY A 697 -7.04 11.36 -22.88
C GLY A 697 -5.70 10.61 -23.03
N LEU A 698 -5.24 10.32 -24.25
CA LEU A 698 -4.01 9.56 -24.49
C LEU A 698 -2.85 10.17 -23.71
N PRO A 699 -2.06 9.37 -22.97
CA PRO A 699 -0.82 9.82 -22.33
C PRO A 699 0.14 10.44 -23.34
N GLN A 700 1.01 11.32 -22.86
CA GLN A 700 2.08 11.88 -23.67
C GLN A 700 3.06 10.77 -24.10
N ILE A 701 3.59 10.87 -25.33
CA ILE A 701 4.61 9.95 -25.82
C ILE A 701 5.90 10.15 -25.01
N SER A 702 6.45 9.07 -24.47
CA SER A 702 7.72 9.00 -23.77
C SER A 702 8.44 7.70 -24.12
N ASN A 703 9.72 7.60 -23.82
CA ASN A 703 10.47 6.37 -24.02
C ASN A 703 9.87 5.21 -23.21
N GLU A 704 9.47 5.47 -21.96
CA GLU A 704 8.79 4.49 -21.12
C GLU A 704 7.48 3.98 -21.73
N ARG A 705 6.66 4.86 -22.31
CA ARG A 705 5.43 4.46 -23.02
C ARG A 705 5.71 3.69 -24.32
N THR A 706 6.81 4.00 -24.99
CA THR A 706 7.25 3.24 -26.17
C THR A 706 7.71 1.85 -25.76
N ILE A 707 8.53 1.72 -24.71
CA ILE A 707 8.97 0.45 -24.14
C ILE A 707 7.75 -0.40 -23.74
N LEU A 708 6.78 0.20 -23.04
CA LEU A 708 5.55 -0.46 -22.63
C LEU A 708 4.75 -0.98 -23.85
N LYS A 709 4.63 -0.15 -24.88
CA LYS A 709 3.96 -0.52 -26.11
C LYS A 709 4.66 -1.70 -26.78
N ASP A 710 5.97 -1.63 -26.95
CA ASP A 710 6.75 -2.65 -27.67
C ASP A 710 6.72 -4.00 -26.90
N TYR A 711 6.76 -3.97 -25.57
CA TYR A 711 6.60 -5.15 -24.72
C TYR A 711 5.24 -5.84 -24.98
N TYR A 712 4.11 -5.10 -24.91
CA TYR A 712 2.79 -5.71 -25.11
C TYR A 712 2.46 -5.97 -26.57
N ASP A 713 3.11 -5.33 -27.53
CA ASP A 713 3.01 -5.72 -28.94
C ASP A 713 3.66 -7.11 -29.15
N ALA A 714 4.77 -7.38 -28.48
CA ALA A 714 5.43 -8.70 -28.52
C ALA A 714 4.64 -9.77 -27.76
N GLU A 715 4.07 -9.43 -26.59
CA GLU A 715 3.38 -10.37 -25.72
C GLU A 715 2.00 -10.78 -26.25
N ASN A 716 1.20 -9.82 -26.72
CA ASN A 716 -0.21 -10.07 -27.07
C ASN A 716 -0.76 -9.25 -28.24
N GLY A 717 0.08 -8.47 -28.94
CA GLY A 717 -0.31 -7.65 -30.07
C GLY A 717 -1.16 -6.41 -29.72
N CYS A 718 -1.26 -6.04 -28.45
CA CYS A 718 -2.12 -4.95 -27.96
C CYS A 718 -1.32 -3.78 -27.34
N GLY A 719 -0.07 -3.58 -27.74
CA GLY A 719 0.82 -2.60 -27.14
C GLY A 719 0.27 -1.17 -27.10
N PHE A 720 -0.34 -0.70 -28.21
CA PHE A 720 -0.97 0.63 -28.25
C PHE A 720 -2.12 0.76 -27.22
N ASP A 721 -2.89 -0.30 -27.05
CA ASP A 721 -4.01 -0.32 -26.13
C ASP A 721 -3.53 -0.22 -24.67
N TYR A 722 -2.54 -1.02 -24.30
CA TYR A 722 -1.97 -1.05 -22.96
C TYR A 722 -1.21 0.23 -22.58
N ALA A 723 -0.45 0.79 -23.54
CA ALA A 723 0.37 1.96 -23.29
C ALA A 723 -0.42 3.29 -23.34
N PHE A 724 -1.46 3.37 -24.20
CA PHE A 724 -2.10 4.63 -24.53
C PHE A 724 -3.63 4.61 -24.39
N ARG A 725 -4.35 3.67 -25.08
CA ARG A 725 -5.80 3.74 -25.21
C ARG A 725 -6.51 3.46 -23.87
N TYR A 726 -6.16 2.38 -23.16
CA TYR A 726 -6.79 2.05 -21.88
C TYR A 726 -6.52 3.08 -20.79
N PRO A 727 -5.28 3.55 -20.56
CA PRO A 727 -5.04 4.66 -19.64
C PRO A 727 -5.75 5.95 -20.07
N GLY A 728 -5.86 6.21 -21.37
CA GLY A 728 -6.53 7.40 -21.90
C GLY A 728 -8.03 7.41 -21.63
N ILE A 729 -8.72 6.34 -22.03
CA ILE A 729 -10.17 6.25 -21.82
C ILE A 729 -10.55 6.24 -20.33
N ASN A 730 -9.71 5.67 -19.47
CA ASN A 730 -9.92 5.72 -18.01
C ASN A 730 -10.02 7.17 -17.50
N LYS A 731 -9.13 8.07 -17.96
CA LYS A 731 -9.19 9.50 -17.63
C LYS A 731 -10.46 10.17 -18.14
N VAL A 732 -10.90 9.80 -19.36
CA VAL A 732 -12.14 10.31 -19.96
C VAL A 732 -13.35 9.89 -19.12
N LEU A 733 -13.42 8.60 -18.73
CA LEU A 733 -14.51 8.08 -17.89
C LEU A 733 -14.54 8.73 -16.50
N GLN A 734 -13.37 8.99 -15.92
CA GLN A 734 -13.26 9.70 -14.66
C GLN A 734 -13.77 11.14 -14.74
N ALA A 735 -13.36 11.87 -15.78
CA ALA A 735 -13.78 13.25 -16.02
C ALA A 735 -15.29 13.34 -16.27
N ALA A 736 -15.83 12.46 -17.12
CA ALA A 736 -17.25 12.37 -17.40
C ALA A 736 -18.09 11.98 -16.16
N GLY A 737 -17.55 11.09 -15.33
CA GLY A 737 -18.20 10.65 -14.09
C GLY A 737 -18.29 11.70 -12.98
N ARG A 738 -17.88 12.95 -13.22
CA ARG A 738 -17.99 14.04 -12.24
C ARG A 738 -19.39 14.65 -12.19
N VAL A 739 -20.12 14.63 -13.27
CA VAL A 739 -21.45 15.26 -13.38
C VAL A 739 -22.53 14.47 -12.64
N ILE A 740 -22.47 13.14 -12.69
CA ILE A 740 -23.50 12.28 -12.13
C ILE A 740 -22.93 11.52 -10.93
N ARG A 741 -23.37 11.87 -9.73
CA ARG A 741 -22.91 11.30 -8.46
C ARG A 741 -24.03 10.63 -7.68
N THR A 742 -25.24 11.19 -7.74
CA THR A 742 -26.42 10.73 -7.03
C THR A 742 -27.55 10.45 -8.01
N THR A 743 -28.61 9.80 -7.57
CA THR A 743 -29.82 9.54 -8.37
C THR A 743 -30.59 10.81 -8.70
N GLU A 744 -30.29 11.92 -8.01
CA GLU A 744 -30.97 13.20 -8.21
C GLU A 744 -30.22 14.10 -9.20
N ASP A 745 -28.95 13.86 -9.43
CA ASP A 745 -28.13 14.69 -10.32
C ASP A 745 -28.64 14.64 -11.74
N THR A 746 -28.54 15.80 -12.40
CA THR A 746 -28.92 15.97 -13.80
C THR A 746 -27.82 16.73 -14.52
N GLY A 747 -27.47 16.31 -15.75
CA GLY A 747 -26.42 17.05 -16.44
C GLY A 747 -26.06 16.57 -17.83
N VAL A 748 -25.15 17.34 -18.42
CA VAL A 748 -24.66 17.15 -19.81
C VAL A 748 -23.22 16.68 -19.81
N ILE A 749 -22.93 15.63 -20.57
CA ILE A 749 -21.59 15.14 -20.85
C ILE A 749 -21.34 15.27 -22.35
N LEU A 750 -20.30 16.01 -22.73
CA LEU A 750 -19.89 16.16 -24.10
C LEU A 750 -18.46 15.66 -24.31
N LEU A 751 -18.27 14.73 -25.23
CA LEU A 751 -16.95 14.22 -25.62
C LEU A 751 -16.56 14.82 -26.98
N LEU A 752 -15.45 15.55 -27.03
CA LEU A 752 -14.98 16.29 -28.19
C LEU A 752 -13.80 15.60 -28.85
N ASP A 753 -14.06 14.57 -29.62
CA ASP A 753 -13.12 13.96 -30.59
C ASP A 753 -13.85 12.95 -31.49
N GLU A 754 -13.61 12.97 -32.77
CA GLU A 754 -14.18 12.03 -33.77
C GLU A 754 -13.82 10.57 -33.48
N ARG A 755 -12.67 10.32 -32.80
CA ARG A 755 -12.19 8.97 -32.45
C ARG A 755 -13.10 8.23 -31.48
N PHE A 756 -13.93 8.91 -30.72
CA PHE A 756 -14.89 8.27 -29.83
C PHE A 756 -15.93 7.41 -30.56
N TRP A 757 -16.11 7.62 -31.89
CA TRP A 757 -16.97 6.80 -32.73
C TRP A 757 -16.25 5.62 -33.40
N GLN A 758 -14.95 5.42 -33.15
CA GLN A 758 -14.21 4.28 -33.68
C GLN A 758 -14.57 3.02 -32.87
N ARG A 759 -14.65 1.88 -33.58
CA ARG A 759 -15.05 0.58 -33.02
C ARG A 759 -14.21 0.17 -31.79
N GLU A 760 -12.94 0.54 -31.77
CA GLU A 760 -12.01 0.22 -30.69
C GLU A 760 -12.36 0.92 -29.36
N TYR A 761 -13.11 2.01 -29.42
CA TYR A 761 -13.61 2.70 -28.21
C TYR A 761 -14.97 2.18 -27.75
N ASP A 762 -15.79 1.61 -28.66
CA ASP A 762 -17.12 1.08 -28.32
C ASP A 762 -17.08 0.03 -27.20
N LEU A 763 -16.07 -0.82 -27.19
CA LEU A 763 -15.87 -1.86 -26.18
C LEU A 763 -15.37 -1.33 -24.82
N LEU A 764 -15.00 -0.06 -24.76
CA LEU A 764 -14.42 0.58 -23.58
C LEU A 764 -15.44 1.46 -22.84
N TYR A 765 -16.66 1.60 -23.37
CA TYR A 765 -17.70 2.39 -22.72
C TYR A 765 -18.47 1.57 -21.67
N PRO A 766 -18.86 2.22 -20.56
CA PRO A 766 -19.81 1.63 -19.62
C PRO A 766 -21.13 1.27 -20.33
N ARG A 767 -21.80 0.21 -19.87
CA ARG A 767 -23.05 -0.25 -20.46
C ARG A 767 -24.14 0.82 -20.49
N GLU A 768 -24.17 1.67 -19.48
CA GLU A 768 -25.07 2.82 -19.38
C GLU A 768 -24.82 3.94 -20.38
N TRP A 769 -23.73 3.88 -21.16
CA TRP A 769 -23.44 4.81 -22.25
C TRP A 769 -24.02 4.37 -23.60
N SER A 770 -24.90 3.39 -23.61
CA SER A 770 -25.59 2.93 -24.84
C SER A 770 -26.50 3.98 -25.46
N ASP A 771 -26.93 4.99 -24.70
CA ASP A 771 -27.80 6.10 -25.10
C ASP A 771 -27.05 7.31 -25.69
N ARG A 772 -25.74 7.20 -25.94
CA ARG A 772 -24.89 8.26 -26.49
C ARG A 772 -25.41 8.77 -27.83
N LYS A 773 -25.42 10.11 -27.99
CA LYS A 773 -25.93 10.78 -29.20
C LYS A 773 -24.83 11.41 -30.04
N PRO A 774 -24.79 11.22 -31.37
CA PRO A 774 -23.88 11.95 -32.23
C PRO A 774 -24.28 13.44 -32.30
N CYS A 775 -23.26 14.30 -32.30
CA CYS A 775 -23.47 15.72 -32.53
C CYS A 775 -22.39 16.33 -33.44
N ASN A 776 -22.70 17.48 -34.00
CA ASN A 776 -21.77 18.34 -34.69
C ASN A 776 -21.96 19.78 -34.22
N ILE A 777 -21.07 20.69 -34.63
CA ILE A 777 -21.13 22.10 -34.16
C ILE A 777 -22.45 22.79 -34.52
N ALA A 778 -23.13 22.38 -35.56
CA ALA A 778 -24.39 22.99 -36.01
C ALA A 778 -25.62 22.58 -35.15
N ASN A 779 -25.59 21.38 -34.54
CA ASN A 779 -26.75 20.83 -33.84
C ASN A 779 -26.56 20.65 -32.33
N VAL A 780 -25.35 20.75 -31.77
CA VAL A 780 -25.07 20.50 -30.38
C VAL A 780 -25.85 21.42 -29.43
N GLY A 781 -25.92 22.72 -29.74
CA GLY A 781 -26.67 23.68 -28.93
C GLY A 781 -28.16 23.31 -28.82
N LYS A 782 -28.81 22.98 -29.97
CA LYS A 782 -30.19 22.52 -29.97
C LYS A 782 -30.36 21.22 -29.17
N LEU A 783 -29.47 20.27 -29.35
CA LEU A 783 -29.51 18.98 -28.62
C LEU A 783 -29.48 19.18 -27.09
N VAL A 784 -28.69 20.15 -26.63
CA VAL A 784 -28.56 20.49 -25.20
C VAL A 784 -29.79 21.28 -24.72
N ALA A 785 -30.29 22.23 -25.50
CA ALA A 785 -31.53 22.96 -25.20
C ALA A 785 -32.72 22.00 -25.06
N ASP A 786 -32.94 21.15 -26.07
CA ASP A 786 -34.02 20.15 -26.06
C ASP A 786 -33.94 19.20 -24.84
N PHE A 787 -32.72 18.90 -24.35
CA PHE A 787 -32.52 18.10 -23.13
C PHE A 787 -32.98 18.86 -21.88
N TRP A 788 -32.55 20.12 -21.71
CA TRP A 788 -32.95 20.94 -20.56
C TRP A 788 -34.41 21.30 -20.51
N GLU A 789 -35.09 21.40 -21.65
CA GLU A 789 -36.53 21.64 -21.73
C GLU A 789 -37.36 20.40 -21.30
N GLN A 790 -36.79 19.19 -21.34
CA GLN A 790 -37.46 17.94 -21.00
C GLN A 790 -37.35 17.56 -19.51
N ILE A 791 -36.49 18.24 -18.78
CA ILE A 791 -36.23 18.03 -17.36
C ILE A 791 -36.77 19.17 -16.52
#